data_f64fc1115dc0638408ead2515e5ba264
#
_entry.id   f64fc1115dc0638408ead2515e5ba264
#
_cell.length_a   1.000
_cell.length_b   1.000
_cell.length_c   1.000
_cell.angle_alpha   90.00
_cell.angle_beta   90.00
_cell.angle_gamma   90.00
#
_symmetry.space_group_name_H-M   'P 1'
#
loop_
_entity.id
_entity.type
_entity.pdbx_description
1 polymer ?
#
loop_
_entity_poly.entity_id
_entity_poly.type
_entity_poly.pdbx_seq_one_letter_code
_entity_poly.pdbx_strand_id
1 'polypeptide(L)'
;MVLSAHEISQLRAALQDAVVKCSERCLYQSSKWAAELLNALPETDDDEENINPADPGHVSPIFAANTDPEEAILETRELSKYLLAKSLFDCREYDRCAAVFLPDSLLSSVLASRVHNSSASSAAAKGKGKGKAVEASGVIPLPKLSQKSLFLALYAKFISGEKRRNEDSEMVMGPQDLGTVANKQLLVIGRFLATWFEERTTEDDEVLGSQGWLEYLYGMVLAKEKNDDKALEYFIRSVHKYTMNWGCWLEMTSLISRVEDLNRISRHCPQNIVSYMFHLHTSLELYQQGPGLANSLEQLLSIFPTSSFLLTCNALLAYHAKDLMAAEQHFTRLLALHPHRLDSLDHYSNILYVLNLRPKLAFLAHLCSSVDKFRPESCVVIGNYYSLLSMHEKAVQYFRRALTLDRSCLSAWTLMGHEYVELKNTHAAIESYRRAVDVNRRDYRAWYGLGQTYEMLEMHTYSLWYYKKAAGLRPWDGKMWMAVGSCLQKMGRERDGIKALKRALLADAYYDVGSSFGSGDLLGSRSATGHMDPDILLQIAAMYDQLGEEEEARSYMELCVAQEDGGGAAEVDPAESIAIHNDSPPGSDNGAEGNENASNEGTGVTAATSKARMWLAKFSMRTGDYMTASRLASELCQDGVEVEEAKALVREVRSRMEATGMLDPLS
;
A
#
# COMPACT_ATOMS: atom_id res chain seq x y z
N MET A 1 -18.30 -14.81 9.77
CA MET A 1 -19.09 -14.09 10.83
C MET A 1 -20.52 -13.99 10.33
N VAL A 2 -21.46 -14.71 10.94
CA VAL A 2 -22.86 -14.64 10.53
C VAL A 2 -23.54 -13.70 11.53
N LEU A 3 -23.96 -12.52 11.07
CA LEU A 3 -24.68 -11.57 11.90
C LEU A 3 -26.15 -11.99 12.03
N SER A 4 -26.71 -11.84 13.20
CA SER A 4 -28.16 -12.03 13.41
C SER A 4 -28.95 -10.87 12.77
N ALA A 5 -30.23 -11.08 12.47
CA ALA A 5 -31.12 -10.03 11.90
C ALA A 5 -31.14 -8.78 12.76
N HIS A 6 -31.11 -8.93 14.09
CA HIS A 6 -31.05 -7.82 15.03
C HIS A 6 -29.74 -7.01 14.93
N GLU A 7 -28.59 -7.67 14.78
CA GLU A 7 -27.30 -7.00 14.59
C GLU A 7 -27.23 -6.28 13.25
N ILE A 8 -27.83 -6.84 12.19
CA ILE A 8 -27.93 -6.17 10.87
C ILE A 8 -28.80 -4.90 10.99
N SER A 9 -29.94 -4.95 11.69
CA SER A 9 -30.79 -3.80 11.93
C SER A 9 -30.06 -2.71 12.76
N GLN A 10 -29.31 -3.08 13.80
CA GLN A 10 -28.49 -2.14 14.56
C GLN A 10 -27.39 -1.51 13.71
N LEU A 11 -26.73 -2.30 12.87
CA LEU A 11 -25.69 -1.81 11.95
C LEU A 11 -26.27 -0.84 10.92
N ARG A 12 -27.47 -1.14 10.39
CA ARG A 12 -28.18 -0.25 9.45
C ARG A 12 -28.50 1.08 10.11
N ALA A 13 -29.05 1.09 11.31
CA ALA A 13 -29.32 2.32 12.07
C ALA A 13 -28.03 3.11 12.35
N ALA A 14 -26.94 2.44 12.73
CA ALA A 14 -25.65 3.08 12.97
C ALA A 14 -25.06 3.69 11.71
N LEU A 15 -25.19 3.05 10.54
CA LEU A 15 -24.73 3.60 9.26
C LEU A 15 -25.56 4.78 8.80
N GLN A 16 -26.92 4.75 8.99
CA GLN A 16 -27.80 5.89 8.71
C GLN A 16 -27.41 7.10 9.57
N ASP A 17 -27.20 6.91 10.86
CA ASP A 17 -26.72 7.95 11.77
C ASP A 17 -25.33 8.49 11.34
N ALA A 18 -24.44 7.60 10.91
CA ALA A 18 -23.11 7.97 10.43
C ALA A 18 -23.16 8.86 9.18
N VAL A 19 -24.02 8.53 8.20
CA VAL A 19 -24.20 9.36 6.99
C VAL A 19 -24.57 10.79 7.37
N VAL A 20 -25.53 10.95 8.29
CA VAL A 20 -26.00 12.26 8.74
C VAL A 20 -24.91 12.99 9.53
N LYS A 21 -24.32 12.37 10.55
CA LYS A 21 -23.32 12.98 11.42
C LYS A 21 -22.04 13.39 10.68
N CYS A 22 -21.58 12.55 9.76
CA CYS A 22 -20.43 12.89 8.92
C CYS A 22 -20.75 14.03 7.93
N SER A 23 -21.93 13.98 7.29
CA SER A 23 -22.38 15.04 6.36
C SER A 23 -22.52 16.39 7.05
N GLU A 24 -23.05 16.44 8.25
CA GLU A 24 -23.14 17.65 9.06
C GLU A 24 -21.77 18.28 9.31
N ARG A 25 -20.74 17.46 9.53
CA ARG A 25 -19.37 17.90 9.79
C ARG A 25 -18.53 18.10 8.52
N CYS A 26 -19.19 18.06 7.36
CA CYS A 26 -18.54 18.20 6.04
C CYS A 26 -17.44 17.15 5.77
N LEU A 27 -17.52 16.01 6.43
CA LEU A 27 -16.67 14.84 6.20
C LEU A 27 -17.27 13.99 5.06
N TYR A 28 -17.28 14.53 3.85
CA TYR A 28 -18.00 13.97 2.70
C TYR A 28 -17.54 12.57 2.33
N GLN A 29 -16.23 12.25 2.43
CA GLN A 29 -15.70 10.91 2.12
C GLN A 29 -16.17 9.86 3.13
N SER A 30 -16.20 10.17 4.42
CA SER A 30 -16.75 9.28 5.45
C SER A 30 -18.25 9.08 5.29
N SER A 31 -18.99 10.14 4.93
CA SER A 31 -20.43 10.07 4.65
C SER A 31 -20.71 9.20 3.41
N LYS A 32 -19.95 9.39 2.32
CA LYS A 32 -20.02 8.56 1.10
C LYS A 32 -19.78 7.08 1.42
N TRP A 33 -18.71 6.78 2.15
CA TRP A 33 -18.36 5.41 2.54
C TRP A 33 -19.49 4.75 3.37
N ALA A 34 -20.02 5.46 4.36
CA ALA A 34 -21.13 4.94 5.17
C ALA A 34 -22.40 4.71 4.33
N ALA A 35 -22.72 5.62 3.39
CA ALA A 35 -23.86 5.49 2.49
C ALA A 35 -23.70 4.33 1.51
N GLU A 36 -22.50 4.13 0.95
CA GLU A 36 -22.19 2.98 0.08
C GLU A 36 -22.32 1.65 0.81
N LEU A 37 -21.85 1.57 2.07
CA LEU A 37 -22.05 0.38 2.91
C LEU A 37 -23.50 0.14 3.26
N LEU A 38 -24.25 1.19 3.61
CA LEU A 38 -25.66 1.10 3.89
C LEU A 38 -26.44 0.53 2.71
N ASN A 39 -26.14 1.00 1.51
CA ASN A 39 -26.76 0.50 0.27
C ASN A 39 -26.33 -0.91 -0.12
N ALA A 40 -25.20 -1.38 0.41
CA ALA A 40 -24.70 -2.75 0.16
C ALA A 40 -25.24 -3.79 1.15
N LEU A 41 -25.96 -3.37 2.21
CA LEU A 41 -26.65 -4.29 3.11
C LEU A 41 -27.85 -4.91 2.38
N PRO A 42 -28.08 -6.24 2.53
CA PRO A 42 -29.28 -6.88 1.98
C PRO A 42 -30.55 -6.27 2.61
N GLU A 43 -31.59 -6.14 1.80
CA GLU A 43 -32.91 -5.73 2.28
C GLU A 43 -33.47 -6.84 3.17
N THR A 44 -34.04 -6.48 4.31
CA THR A 44 -34.72 -7.43 5.21
C THR A 44 -36.23 -7.30 5.02
N ASP A 45 -36.96 -8.42 5.08
CA ASP A 45 -38.40 -8.47 4.87
C ASP A 45 -39.19 -7.56 5.86
N ASP A 46 -38.59 -7.19 7.00
CA ASP A 46 -39.13 -6.27 7.97
C ASP A 46 -39.23 -4.80 7.46
N ASP A 47 -38.53 -4.47 6.39
CA ASP A 47 -38.54 -3.12 5.82
C ASP A 47 -39.79 -2.85 4.98
N GLU A 48 -40.47 -3.89 4.45
CA GLU A 48 -41.71 -3.75 3.71
C GLU A 48 -42.93 -3.56 4.61
N GLU A 49 -42.93 -4.09 5.85
CA GLU A 49 -44.04 -3.97 6.78
C GLU A 49 -44.11 -2.62 7.53
N ASN A 50 -42.99 -1.91 7.65
CA ASN A 50 -42.91 -0.63 8.37
C ASN A 50 -43.13 0.62 7.53
N ILE A 51 -43.35 0.51 6.23
CA ILE A 51 -43.78 1.64 5.39
C ILE A 51 -45.33 1.79 5.55
N ASN A 52 -45.77 2.24 6.70
CA ASN A 52 -47.10 2.78 6.84
C ASN A 52 -47.16 4.19 6.24
N PRO A 53 -47.76 4.41 5.07
CA PRO A 53 -47.80 5.71 4.41
C PRO A 53 -48.66 6.75 5.16
N ALA A 54 -49.16 6.39 6.34
CA ALA A 54 -50.13 7.21 7.11
C ALA A 54 -49.52 7.88 8.35
N ASP A 55 -48.20 7.72 8.63
CA ASP A 55 -47.61 8.40 9.79
C ASP A 55 -46.77 9.62 9.33
N PRO A 56 -47.38 10.87 9.37
CA PRO A 56 -46.65 12.08 8.94
C PRO A 56 -45.55 12.52 9.93
N GLY A 57 -45.24 11.69 10.94
CA GLY A 57 -44.29 11.99 12.00
C GLY A 57 -42.81 11.51 11.76
N HIS A 58 -42.57 10.64 10.78
CA HIS A 58 -41.22 10.22 10.43
C HIS A 58 -40.59 11.09 9.31
N VAL A 59 -40.61 12.39 9.49
CA VAL A 59 -39.65 13.25 8.84
C VAL A 59 -38.34 12.98 9.59
N SER A 60 -37.42 12.21 8.97
CA SER A 60 -36.08 12.04 9.49
C SER A 60 -35.53 13.41 9.83
N PRO A 61 -35.11 13.68 11.06
CA PRO A 61 -34.60 15.00 11.41
C PRO A 61 -33.46 15.31 10.44
N ILE A 62 -33.54 16.47 9.78
CA ILE A 62 -32.52 16.93 8.84
C ILE A 62 -31.13 16.96 9.50
N PHE A 63 -31.12 17.01 10.84
CA PHE A 63 -29.92 16.95 11.66
C PHE A 63 -30.07 15.87 12.73
N ALA A 64 -28.97 15.16 13.00
CA ALA A 64 -28.93 14.17 14.07
C ALA A 64 -29.16 14.89 15.44
N ALA A 65 -30.09 14.39 16.22
CA ALA A 65 -30.28 14.86 17.59
C ALA A 65 -29.06 14.45 18.44
N ASN A 66 -28.54 15.40 19.23
CA ASN A 66 -27.46 15.11 20.16
C ASN A 66 -28.02 14.35 21.39
N THR A 67 -27.30 13.31 21.81
CA THR A 67 -27.65 12.51 22.99
C THR A 67 -27.36 13.25 24.31
N ASP A 68 -26.41 14.20 24.28
CA ASP A 68 -26.07 15.02 25.43
C ASP A 68 -27.00 16.24 25.51
N PRO A 69 -27.81 16.41 26.60
CA PRO A 69 -28.78 17.49 26.69
C PRO A 69 -28.14 18.89 26.76
N GLU A 70 -26.94 19.04 27.34
CA GLU A 70 -26.25 20.34 27.40
C GLU A 70 -25.79 20.78 26.02
N GLU A 71 -25.20 19.87 25.28
CA GLU A 71 -24.75 20.10 23.88
C GLU A 71 -25.95 20.34 22.94
N ALA A 72 -27.07 19.64 23.12
CA ALA A 72 -28.28 19.83 22.33
C ALA A 72 -28.88 21.24 22.52
N ILE A 73 -28.83 21.81 23.72
CA ILE A 73 -29.25 23.18 23.98
C ILE A 73 -28.32 24.18 23.28
N LEU A 74 -27.03 23.96 23.30
CA LEU A 74 -26.07 24.82 22.60
C LEU A 74 -26.27 24.75 21.10
N GLU A 75 -26.43 23.53 20.53
CA GLU A 75 -26.67 23.32 19.10
C GLU A 75 -27.94 24.03 18.62
N THR A 76 -29.03 24.00 19.41
CA THR A 76 -30.27 24.71 19.08
C THR A 76 -30.13 26.23 19.09
N ARG A 77 -29.35 26.78 20.02
CA ARG A 77 -29.04 28.22 20.06
C ARG A 77 -28.16 28.68 18.89
N GLU A 78 -27.28 27.84 18.45
CA GLU A 78 -26.31 28.11 17.39
C GLU A 78 -26.82 27.76 15.99
N LEU A 79 -27.98 27.13 15.86
CA LEU A 79 -28.48 26.54 14.62
C LEU A 79 -28.42 27.48 13.42
N SER A 80 -28.89 28.74 13.58
CA SER A 80 -28.88 29.73 12.49
C SER A 80 -27.46 30.10 12.03
N LYS A 81 -26.53 30.25 13.00
CA LYS A 81 -25.12 30.51 12.72
C LYS A 81 -24.44 29.30 12.08
N TYR A 82 -24.80 28.09 12.55
CA TYR A 82 -24.29 26.84 12.02
C TYR A 82 -24.70 26.63 10.55
N LEU A 83 -25.99 26.90 10.22
CA LEU A 83 -26.46 26.85 8.82
C LEU A 83 -25.73 27.84 7.93
N LEU A 84 -25.47 29.06 8.41
CA LEU A 84 -24.65 30.03 7.67
C LEU A 84 -23.22 29.53 7.49
N ALA A 85 -22.57 29.04 8.54
CA ALA A 85 -21.22 28.51 8.48
C ALA A 85 -21.11 27.32 7.53
N LYS A 86 -22.07 26.40 7.57
CA LYS A 86 -22.11 25.24 6.67
C LYS A 86 -22.28 25.67 5.21
N SER A 87 -23.18 26.62 4.92
CA SER A 87 -23.35 27.12 3.55
C SER A 87 -22.10 27.83 3.02
N LEU A 88 -21.38 28.58 3.88
CA LEU A 88 -20.09 29.16 3.54
C LEU A 88 -19.01 28.09 3.28
N PHE A 89 -19.00 27.01 4.07
CA PHE A 89 -18.11 25.88 3.86
C PHE A 89 -18.37 25.21 2.51
N ASP A 90 -19.63 24.95 2.18
CA ASP A 90 -20.05 24.32 0.92
C ASP A 90 -19.71 25.20 -0.30
N CYS A 91 -19.76 26.55 -0.13
CA CYS A 91 -19.26 27.52 -1.10
C CYS A 91 -17.73 27.64 -1.14
N ARG A 92 -16.97 26.85 -0.36
CA ARG A 92 -15.49 26.86 -0.23
C ARG A 92 -14.93 28.17 0.34
N GLU A 93 -15.74 28.96 1.05
CA GLU A 93 -15.34 30.19 1.74
C GLU A 93 -14.89 29.88 3.18
N TYR A 94 -13.85 29.08 3.34
CA TYR A 94 -13.42 28.48 4.60
C TYR A 94 -13.08 29.49 5.71
N ASP A 95 -12.39 30.59 5.37
CA ASP A 95 -12.03 31.61 6.36
C ASP A 95 -13.28 32.33 6.89
N ARG A 96 -14.26 32.62 6.04
CA ARG A 96 -15.52 33.22 6.45
C ARG A 96 -16.34 32.24 7.31
N CYS A 97 -16.36 30.96 6.96
CA CYS A 97 -16.97 29.90 7.74
C CYS A 97 -16.39 29.86 9.17
N ALA A 98 -15.08 29.86 9.29
CA ALA A 98 -14.40 29.87 10.60
C ALA A 98 -14.71 31.15 11.40
N ALA A 99 -14.73 32.31 10.76
CA ALA A 99 -14.97 33.61 11.40
C ALA A 99 -16.37 33.78 11.98
N VAL A 100 -17.36 32.95 11.56
CA VAL A 100 -18.73 32.97 12.14
C VAL A 100 -18.69 32.63 13.63
N PHE A 101 -17.83 31.71 14.04
CA PHE A 101 -17.71 31.24 15.42
C PHE A 101 -16.42 31.68 16.10
N LEU A 102 -15.31 31.72 15.35
CA LEU A 102 -13.97 32.01 15.86
C LEU A 102 -13.36 33.16 15.07
N PRO A 103 -13.64 34.42 15.45
CA PRO A 103 -12.99 35.56 14.82
C PRO A 103 -11.47 35.56 15.08
N ASP A 104 -10.68 36.04 14.12
CA ASP A 104 -9.21 36.02 14.16
C ASP A 104 -8.62 36.73 15.39
N SER A 105 -9.34 37.67 15.97
CA SER A 105 -8.97 38.34 17.22
C SER A 105 -8.88 37.41 18.41
N LEU A 106 -9.78 36.43 18.52
CA LEU A 106 -9.77 35.40 19.59
C LEU A 106 -8.62 34.42 19.37
N LEU A 107 -8.41 33.98 18.14
CA LEU A 107 -7.32 33.05 17.80
C LEU A 107 -5.93 33.70 18.04
N SER A 108 -5.76 34.96 17.73
CA SER A 108 -4.49 35.70 17.99
C SER A 108 -4.25 35.94 19.49
N SER A 109 -5.30 36.11 20.28
CA SER A 109 -5.18 36.29 21.72
C SER A 109 -4.77 35.02 22.45
N VAL A 110 -5.27 33.84 22.01
CA VAL A 110 -4.84 32.52 22.51
C VAL A 110 -3.35 32.26 22.22
N LEU A 111 -2.85 32.76 21.11
CA LEU A 111 -1.41 32.72 20.80
C LEU A 111 -0.57 33.60 21.71
N ALA A 112 -1.05 34.79 22.04
CA ALA A 112 -0.31 35.80 22.84
C ALA A 112 -0.25 35.46 24.34
N SER A 113 -1.27 34.81 24.90
CA SER A 113 -1.36 34.54 26.34
C SER A 113 -0.29 33.60 26.87
N ARG A 114 0.19 32.62 26.08
CA ARG A 114 1.27 31.69 26.50
C ARG A 114 2.71 32.23 26.30
N VAL A 115 2.93 33.18 25.42
CA VAL A 115 4.26 33.81 25.27
C VAL A 115 4.65 34.54 26.54
N HIS A 116 3.70 35.16 27.24
CA HIS A 116 3.95 35.80 28.52
C HIS A 116 4.23 34.83 29.68
N ASN A 117 3.63 33.65 29.69
CA ASN A 117 3.87 32.64 30.75
C ASN A 117 5.23 31.94 30.62
N SER A 118 5.74 31.72 29.41
CA SER A 118 7.05 31.10 29.19
C SER A 118 8.22 32.09 29.48
N SER A 119 8.01 33.39 29.31
CA SER A 119 8.99 34.41 29.67
C SER A 119 9.01 34.73 31.17
N ALA A 120 7.89 34.50 31.89
CA ALA A 120 7.82 34.71 33.34
C ALA A 120 8.53 33.59 34.14
N SER A 121 8.56 32.35 33.65
CA SER A 121 9.27 31.26 34.32
C SER A 121 10.79 31.33 34.23
N SER A 122 11.34 32.01 33.21
CA SER A 122 12.79 32.20 33.08
C SER A 122 13.32 33.47 33.80
N ALA A 123 12.42 34.42 34.13
CA ALA A 123 12.77 35.67 34.84
C ALA A 123 12.69 35.58 36.38
N ALA A 124 12.07 34.54 36.92
CA ALA A 124 11.88 34.35 38.37
C ALA A 124 13.14 33.92 39.15
N ALA A 125 14.29 33.75 38.50
CA ALA A 125 15.52 33.31 39.10
C ALA A 125 16.50 34.47 39.56
N LYS A 126 16.21 35.74 39.26
CA LYS A 126 17.03 36.86 39.70
C LYS A 126 16.19 38.12 39.95
N GLY A 127 15.91 38.43 41.23
CA GLY A 127 15.57 39.80 41.62
C GLY A 127 14.56 39.91 42.75
N LYS A 128 15.03 40.10 43.99
CA LYS A 128 14.25 40.60 45.13
C LYS A 128 13.86 42.08 44.82
N GLY A 129 12.59 42.30 44.48
CA GLY A 129 12.01 43.64 44.36
C GLY A 129 10.53 43.59 44.76
N LYS A 130 10.17 44.22 45.87
CA LYS A 130 8.78 44.44 46.33
C LYS A 130 8.07 45.30 45.30
N GLY A 131 7.22 44.71 44.49
CA GLY A 131 6.26 45.41 43.62
C GLY A 131 4.92 44.65 43.70
N LYS A 132 3.83 45.39 43.91
CA LYS A 132 2.46 44.90 44.06
C LYS A 132 2.13 43.90 42.96
N ALA A 133 1.69 42.69 43.35
CA ALA A 133 1.10 41.71 42.47
C ALA A 133 -0.16 42.33 41.81
N VAL A 134 -0.05 42.58 40.54
CA VAL A 134 -1.21 42.72 39.66
C VAL A 134 -1.57 41.29 39.25
N GLU A 135 -2.65 40.80 39.77
CA GLU A 135 -3.30 39.57 39.32
C GLU A 135 -3.69 39.75 37.86
N ALA A 136 -2.89 39.28 36.95
CA ALA A 136 -3.20 39.12 35.55
C ALA A 136 -3.02 37.68 35.13
N SER A 137 -3.79 36.79 35.74
CA SER A 137 -4.12 35.49 35.16
C SER A 137 -5.29 35.68 34.19
N GLY A 138 -5.05 36.44 33.12
CA GLY A 138 -6.01 36.54 32.02
C GLY A 138 -5.95 35.31 31.14
N VAL A 139 -6.35 34.17 31.66
CA VAL A 139 -6.81 33.05 30.83
C VAL A 139 -8.10 33.54 30.16
N ILE A 140 -8.02 33.84 28.86
CA ILE A 140 -9.21 34.24 28.10
C ILE A 140 -10.08 33.02 28.07
N PRO A 141 -11.30 33.07 28.67
CA PRO A 141 -12.19 31.93 28.69
C PRO A 141 -12.55 31.54 27.26
N LEU A 142 -12.36 30.28 26.91
CA LEU A 142 -12.78 29.77 25.61
C LEU A 142 -14.28 30.00 25.41
N PRO A 143 -14.73 30.41 24.21
CA PRO A 143 -16.13 30.59 23.94
C PRO A 143 -16.89 29.28 24.19
N LYS A 144 -18.02 29.35 24.91
CA LYS A 144 -18.92 28.22 25.12
C LYS A 144 -19.69 27.95 23.82
N LEU A 145 -19.09 27.14 22.95
CA LEU A 145 -19.65 26.69 21.69
C LEU A 145 -19.96 25.20 21.75
N SER A 146 -20.95 24.74 20.98
CA SER A 146 -21.19 23.33 20.78
C SER A 146 -20.00 22.67 20.06
N GLN A 147 -19.68 21.41 20.40
CA GLN A 147 -18.57 20.69 19.76
C GLN A 147 -18.73 20.60 18.25
N LYS A 148 -19.96 20.50 17.75
CA LYS A 148 -20.30 20.48 16.32
C LYS A 148 -19.91 21.78 15.62
N SER A 149 -20.28 22.94 16.18
CA SER A 149 -19.93 24.26 15.64
C SER A 149 -18.41 24.53 15.73
N LEU A 150 -17.82 24.14 16.86
CA LEU A 150 -16.39 24.27 17.09
C LEU A 150 -15.58 23.41 16.11
N PHE A 151 -16.00 22.16 15.90
CA PHE A 151 -15.40 21.27 14.91
C PHE A 151 -15.42 21.89 13.51
N LEU A 152 -16.61 22.36 13.06
CA LEU A 152 -16.76 22.95 11.73
C LEU A 152 -15.86 24.17 11.54
N ALA A 153 -15.79 25.07 12.54
CA ALA A 153 -14.95 26.27 12.48
C ALA A 153 -13.44 25.94 12.41
N LEU A 154 -12.96 25.04 13.28
CA LEU A 154 -11.56 24.63 13.29
C LEU A 154 -11.19 23.81 12.05
N TYR A 155 -12.08 22.94 11.58
CA TYR A 155 -11.88 22.15 10.36
C TYR A 155 -11.84 23.05 9.12
N ALA A 156 -12.72 24.06 9.04
CA ALA A 156 -12.65 25.08 7.97
C ALA A 156 -11.30 25.82 7.97
N LYS A 157 -10.81 26.18 9.15
CA LYS A 157 -9.50 26.83 9.29
C LYS A 157 -8.33 25.91 8.89
N PHE A 158 -8.43 24.62 9.22
CA PHE A 158 -7.47 23.60 8.80
C PHE A 158 -7.43 23.48 7.28
N ILE A 159 -8.58 23.36 6.62
CA ILE A 159 -8.69 23.23 5.15
C ILE A 159 -8.21 24.52 4.47
N SER A 160 -8.54 25.72 5.00
CA SER A 160 -8.03 26.98 4.48
C SER A 160 -6.50 27.04 4.52
N GLY A 161 -5.90 26.58 5.61
CA GLY A 161 -4.45 26.52 5.76
C GLY A 161 -3.78 25.52 4.80
N GLU A 162 -4.40 24.33 4.60
CA GLU A 162 -3.91 23.35 3.63
C GLU A 162 -4.01 23.87 2.19
N LYS A 163 -5.11 24.55 1.85
CA LYS A 163 -5.28 25.20 0.55
C LYS A 163 -4.18 26.23 0.29
N ARG A 164 -3.92 27.14 1.25
CA ARG A 164 -2.85 28.13 1.14
C ARG A 164 -1.47 27.51 1.03
N ARG A 165 -1.20 26.45 1.80
CA ARG A 165 0.03 25.68 1.68
C ARG A 165 0.23 25.16 0.26
N ASN A 166 -0.82 24.60 -0.34
CA ASN A 166 -0.74 24.09 -1.71
C ASN A 166 -0.54 25.21 -2.74
N GLU A 167 -1.21 26.36 -2.58
CA GLU A 167 -1.03 27.56 -3.40
C GLU A 167 0.41 28.11 -3.29
N ASP A 168 0.92 28.28 -2.07
CA ASP A 168 2.29 28.73 -1.82
C ASP A 168 3.34 27.75 -2.38
N SER A 169 3.09 26.42 -2.28
CA SER A 169 3.98 25.41 -2.83
C SER A 169 3.99 25.36 -4.35
N GLU A 170 2.98 25.89 -5.02
CA GLU A 170 2.91 25.95 -6.48
C GLU A 170 3.85 27.00 -7.07
N MET A 171 4.08 28.09 -6.35
CA MET A 171 5.02 29.14 -6.74
C MET A 171 6.49 28.72 -6.61
N VAL A 172 6.79 27.66 -5.86
CA VAL A 172 8.13 27.19 -5.49
C VAL A 172 8.47 25.92 -6.29
N MET A 173 8.66 26.05 -7.59
CA MET A 173 8.96 24.94 -8.50
C MET A 173 10.39 24.93 -9.04
N GLY A 174 11.36 25.41 -8.26
CA GLY A 174 12.78 25.27 -8.59
C GLY A 174 13.39 23.97 -8.03
N PRO A 175 14.34 23.33 -8.71
CA PRO A 175 15.02 22.14 -8.19
C PRO A 175 15.83 22.39 -6.90
N GLN A 176 16.02 23.65 -6.53
CA GLN A 176 16.70 24.07 -5.29
C GLN A 176 15.74 24.43 -4.15
N ASP A 177 14.43 24.52 -4.42
CA ASP A 177 13.45 24.89 -3.42
C ASP A 177 13.03 23.66 -2.59
N LEU A 178 13.87 23.30 -1.65
CA LEU A 178 13.62 22.32 -0.60
C LEU A 178 12.69 22.85 0.51
N GLY A 179 12.12 24.05 0.34
CA GLY A 179 11.20 24.67 1.28
C GLY A 179 9.88 23.90 1.38
N THR A 180 9.75 23.05 2.37
CA THR A 180 8.44 22.52 2.77
C THR A 180 7.62 23.68 3.31
N VAL A 181 6.70 24.19 2.51
CA VAL A 181 5.73 25.19 2.98
C VAL A 181 4.83 24.54 4.02
N ALA A 182 4.95 24.97 5.26
CA ALA A 182 4.13 24.45 6.35
C ALA A 182 2.81 25.23 6.44
N ASN A 183 1.74 24.52 6.82
CA ASN A 183 0.47 25.14 7.12
C ASN A 183 0.58 25.95 8.43
N LYS A 184 0.59 27.28 8.34
CA LYS A 184 0.73 28.20 9.48
C LYS A 184 -0.44 28.12 10.46
N GLN A 185 -1.60 27.63 10.04
CA GLN A 185 -2.80 27.52 10.88
C GLN A 185 -2.73 26.34 11.86
N LEU A 186 -1.90 25.33 11.59
CA LEU A 186 -1.76 24.14 12.47
C LEU A 186 -1.40 24.54 13.90
N LEU A 187 -0.44 25.44 14.05
CA LEU A 187 0.01 25.92 15.36
C LEU A 187 -1.13 26.57 16.16
N VAL A 188 -2.00 27.34 15.49
CA VAL A 188 -3.13 28.03 16.12
C VAL A 188 -4.18 27.03 16.57
N ILE A 189 -4.55 26.11 15.65
CA ILE A 189 -5.55 25.09 15.90
C ILE A 189 -5.05 24.12 16.98
N GLY A 190 -3.80 23.67 16.90
CA GLY A 190 -3.19 22.77 17.88
C GLY A 190 -3.18 23.34 19.29
N ARG A 191 -2.80 24.62 19.44
CA ARG A 191 -2.84 25.30 20.74
C ARG A 191 -4.26 25.46 21.30
N PHE A 192 -5.21 25.83 20.44
CA PHE A 192 -6.60 25.95 20.83
C PHE A 192 -7.15 24.61 21.33
N LEU A 193 -6.95 23.55 20.58
CA LEU A 193 -7.40 22.20 20.96
C LEU A 193 -6.69 21.69 22.23
N ALA A 194 -5.38 21.92 22.36
CA ALA A 194 -4.63 21.56 23.56
C ALA A 194 -5.24 22.23 24.81
N THR A 195 -5.54 23.53 24.75
CA THR A 195 -6.18 24.26 25.85
C THR A 195 -7.58 23.72 26.13
N TRP A 196 -8.36 23.40 25.09
CA TRP A 196 -9.70 22.84 25.22
C TRP A 196 -9.70 21.47 25.91
N PHE A 197 -8.71 20.61 25.60
CA PHE A 197 -8.52 19.32 26.25
C PHE A 197 -7.99 19.47 27.67
N GLU A 198 -7.00 20.34 27.92
CA GLU A 198 -6.44 20.62 29.27
C GLU A 198 -7.54 21.06 30.26
N GLU A 199 -8.53 21.87 29.82
CA GLU A 199 -9.65 22.33 30.66
C GLU A 199 -10.67 21.23 31.01
N ARG A 200 -10.72 20.12 30.24
CA ARG A 200 -11.74 19.07 30.34
C ARG A 200 -11.19 17.70 30.71
N THR A 201 -9.88 17.55 30.74
CA THR A 201 -9.26 16.27 31.17
C THR A 201 -9.34 16.13 32.66
N THR A 202 -9.86 15.00 33.14
CA THR A 202 -9.87 14.61 34.55
C THR A 202 -8.53 14.01 34.99
N GLU A 203 -8.35 13.77 36.31
CA GLU A 203 -7.15 13.12 36.86
C GLU A 203 -6.92 11.72 36.30
N ASP A 204 -7.99 11.06 35.81
CA ASP A 204 -7.96 9.72 35.19
C ASP A 204 -7.70 9.75 33.68
N ASP A 205 -7.27 10.90 33.12
CA ASP A 205 -6.98 11.09 31.67
C ASP A 205 -8.20 10.94 30.74
N GLU A 206 -9.41 10.94 31.28
CA GLU A 206 -10.65 10.95 30.52
C GLU A 206 -11.14 12.37 30.24
N VAL A 207 -11.51 12.63 28.98
CA VAL A 207 -12.09 13.92 28.58
C VAL A 207 -13.59 13.88 28.77
N LEU A 208 -14.08 14.68 29.70
CA LEU A 208 -15.51 14.76 30.00
C LEU A 208 -16.32 15.36 28.85
N GLY A 209 -17.42 14.69 28.50
CA GLY A 209 -18.40 15.17 27.51
C GLY A 209 -17.92 15.20 26.07
N SER A 210 -16.74 14.65 25.73
CA SER A 210 -16.26 14.65 24.35
C SER A 210 -16.95 13.57 23.51
N GLN A 211 -17.29 13.93 22.24
CA GLN A 211 -17.96 13.10 21.26
C GLN A 211 -17.03 12.41 20.26
N GLY A 212 -15.70 12.59 20.38
CA GLY A 212 -14.69 11.97 19.50
C GLY A 212 -14.31 12.77 18.27
N TRP A 213 -15.04 13.80 17.89
CA TRP A 213 -14.76 14.58 16.66
C TRP A 213 -13.61 15.55 16.81
N LEU A 214 -13.46 16.18 17.97
CA LEU A 214 -12.36 17.09 18.25
C LEU A 214 -11.05 16.31 18.45
N GLU A 215 -11.10 15.10 19.02
CA GLU A 215 -9.95 14.19 19.08
C GLU A 215 -9.46 13.81 17.69
N TYR A 216 -10.39 13.53 16.77
CA TYR A 216 -10.03 13.26 15.37
C TYR A 216 -9.33 14.47 14.74
N LEU A 217 -9.86 15.66 14.89
CA LEU A 217 -9.24 16.88 14.35
C LEU A 217 -7.86 17.13 14.97
N TYR A 218 -7.73 16.96 16.28
CA TYR A 218 -6.45 17.14 16.97
C TYR A 218 -5.42 16.10 16.54
N GLY A 219 -5.85 14.85 16.37
CA GLY A 219 -5.01 13.79 15.80
C GLY A 219 -4.48 14.16 14.40
N MET A 220 -5.34 14.73 13.52
CA MET A 220 -4.91 15.20 12.19
C MET A 220 -3.87 16.34 12.30
N VAL A 221 -4.05 17.28 13.21
CA VAL A 221 -3.10 18.39 13.43
C VAL A 221 -1.76 17.83 13.89
N LEU A 222 -1.74 16.94 14.87
CA LEU A 222 -0.53 16.30 15.41
C LEU A 222 0.20 15.47 14.35
N ALA A 223 -0.53 14.74 13.50
CA ALA A 223 0.04 13.97 12.41
C ALA A 223 0.74 14.88 11.38
N LYS A 224 0.15 16.04 11.06
CA LYS A 224 0.81 17.06 10.19
C LYS A 224 2.02 17.71 10.85
N GLU A 225 2.06 17.80 12.18
CA GLU A 225 3.21 18.23 12.97
C GLU A 225 4.28 17.14 13.13
N LYS A 226 4.08 15.94 12.57
CA LYS A 226 4.95 14.74 12.67
C LYS A 226 5.11 14.20 14.10
N ASN A 227 4.08 14.35 14.90
CA ASN A 227 3.99 13.76 16.22
C ASN A 227 3.09 12.51 16.17
N ASP A 228 3.59 11.46 15.51
CA ASP A 228 2.81 10.29 15.09
C ASP A 228 2.28 9.50 16.29
N ASP A 229 3.06 9.36 17.37
CA ASP A 229 2.65 8.58 18.56
C ASP A 229 1.44 9.22 19.26
N LYS A 230 1.48 10.53 19.49
CA LYS A 230 0.35 11.24 20.10
C LYS A 230 -0.85 11.31 19.16
N ALA A 231 -0.62 11.48 17.86
CA ALA A 231 -1.69 11.47 16.87
C ALA A 231 -2.47 10.14 16.92
N LEU A 232 -1.77 9.01 16.97
CA LEU A 232 -2.37 7.68 17.10
C LEU A 232 -3.20 7.54 18.38
N GLU A 233 -2.70 8.05 19.51
CA GLU A 233 -3.43 8.02 20.77
C GLU A 233 -4.77 8.76 20.68
N TYR A 234 -4.78 9.99 20.12
CA TYR A 234 -6.01 10.75 19.92
C TYR A 234 -6.94 10.11 18.89
N PHE A 235 -6.44 9.49 17.85
CA PHE A 235 -7.27 8.72 16.92
C PHE A 235 -7.91 7.51 17.58
N ILE A 236 -7.17 6.75 18.41
CA ILE A 236 -7.71 5.62 19.17
C ILE A 236 -8.82 6.12 20.10
N ARG A 237 -8.62 7.22 20.84
CA ARG A 237 -9.66 7.83 21.68
C ARG A 237 -10.89 8.22 20.85
N SER A 238 -10.70 8.79 19.66
CA SER A 238 -11.80 9.16 18.76
C SER A 238 -12.62 7.96 18.32
N VAL A 239 -11.98 6.85 17.86
CA VAL A 239 -12.70 5.67 17.40
C VAL A 239 -13.41 4.91 18.52
N HIS A 240 -12.96 5.01 19.76
CA HIS A 240 -13.69 4.47 20.92
C HIS A 240 -14.99 5.23 21.18
N LYS A 241 -14.98 6.55 20.96
CA LYS A 241 -16.18 7.39 21.16
C LYS A 241 -17.12 7.34 19.97
N TYR A 242 -16.59 7.35 18.75
CA TYR A 242 -17.39 7.28 17.53
C TYR A 242 -16.70 6.43 16.44
N THR A 243 -17.09 5.17 16.37
CA THR A 243 -16.44 4.16 15.50
C THR A 243 -16.73 4.32 14.02
N MET A 244 -17.85 4.96 13.64
CA MET A 244 -18.32 5.02 12.25
C MET A 244 -17.64 6.12 11.41
N ASN A 245 -16.73 6.91 11.98
CA ASN A 245 -15.97 7.89 11.23
C ASN A 245 -14.82 7.21 10.45
N TRP A 246 -15.10 6.75 9.23
CA TRP A 246 -14.09 6.08 8.39
C TRP A 246 -12.85 6.93 8.12
N GLY A 247 -12.99 8.27 8.06
CA GLY A 247 -11.86 9.17 7.91
C GLY A 247 -10.82 9.03 9.03
N CYS A 248 -11.24 8.79 10.26
CA CYS A 248 -10.33 8.56 11.39
C CYS A 248 -9.49 7.28 11.17
N TRP A 249 -10.12 6.21 10.70
CA TRP A 249 -9.44 4.95 10.39
C TRP A 249 -8.44 5.09 9.24
N LEU A 250 -8.78 5.87 8.20
CA LEU A 250 -7.87 6.15 7.10
C LEU A 250 -6.64 6.96 7.55
N GLU A 251 -6.83 7.96 8.41
CA GLU A 251 -5.69 8.71 8.97
C GLU A 251 -4.80 7.81 9.85
N MET A 252 -5.39 6.90 10.65
CA MET A 252 -4.62 5.88 11.38
C MET A 252 -3.83 4.98 10.42
N THR A 253 -4.44 4.51 9.33
CA THR A 253 -3.76 3.71 8.30
C THR A 253 -2.56 4.47 7.75
N SER A 254 -2.67 5.77 7.53
CA SER A 254 -1.58 6.59 6.99
C SER A 254 -0.34 6.63 7.90
N LEU A 255 -0.48 6.47 9.22
CA LEU A 255 0.60 6.50 10.20
C LEU A 255 1.27 5.13 10.42
N ILE A 256 0.54 4.03 10.19
CA ILE A 256 1.04 2.66 10.43
C ILE A 256 1.98 2.25 9.30
N SER A 257 3.24 1.99 9.60
CA SER A 257 4.24 1.60 8.58
C SER A 257 4.68 0.15 8.65
N ARG A 258 4.34 -0.59 9.70
CA ARG A 258 4.74 -1.98 9.93
C ARG A 258 3.57 -2.81 10.42
N VAL A 259 3.66 -4.11 10.16
CA VAL A 259 2.65 -5.09 10.60
C VAL A 259 2.60 -5.22 12.12
N GLU A 260 3.77 -5.13 12.79
CA GLU A 260 3.86 -5.19 14.24
C GLU A 260 3.09 -4.03 14.88
N ASP A 261 3.18 -2.83 14.29
CA ASP A 261 2.45 -1.64 14.74
C ASP A 261 0.94 -1.82 14.54
N LEU A 262 0.51 -2.40 13.41
CA LEU A 262 -0.88 -2.74 13.16
C LEU A 262 -1.42 -3.70 14.22
N ASN A 263 -0.69 -4.77 14.51
CA ASN A 263 -1.09 -5.77 15.51
C ASN A 263 -1.14 -5.19 16.93
N ARG A 264 -0.25 -4.24 17.24
CA ARG A 264 -0.27 -3.52 18.51
C ARG A 264 -1.50 -2.62 18.65
N ILE A 265 -1.77 -1.82 17.61
CA ILE A 265 -2.88 -0.86 17.59
C ILE A 265 -4.22 -1.58 17.59
N SER A 266 -4.37 -2.67 16.83
CA SER A 266 -5.61 -3.46 16.75
C SER A 266 -6.08 -3.98 18.11
N ARG A 267 -5.16 -4.22 19.05
CA ARG A 267 -5.50 -4.64 20.43
C ARG A 267 -6.14 -3.52 21.23
N HIS A 268 -5.86 -2.27 20.89
CA HIS A 268 -6.41 -1.09 21.55
C HIS A 268 -7.63 -0.53 20.85
N CYS A 269 -8.06 -1.09 19.71
CA CYS A 269 -9.24 -0.66 18.99
C CYS A 269 -10.51 -1.39 19.47
N PRO A 270 -11.69 -0.76 19.33
CA PRO A 270 -12.96 -1.42 19.65
C PRO A 270 -13.20 -2.60 18.71
N GLN A 271 -13.75 -3.71 19.24
CA GLN A 271 -14.04 -4.92 18.47
C GLN A 271 -15.39 -4.80 17.75
N ASN A 272 -15.37 -4.32 16.51
CA ASN A 272 -16.57 -4.16 15.68
C ASN A 272 -16.25 -4.40 14.19
N ILE A 273 -17.29 -4.39 13.35
CA ILE A 273 -17.15 -4.66 11.92
C ILE A 273 -16.27 -3.62 11.20
N VAL A 274 -16.28 -2.37 11.67
CA VAL A 274 -15.48 -1.29 11.07
C VAL A 274 -14.00 -1.47 11.39
N SER A 275 -13.64 -1.87 12.62
CA SER A 275 -12.27 -2.17 12.97
C SER A 275 -11.74 -3.39 12.21
N TYR A 276 -12.62 -4.35 11.89
CA TYR A 276 -12.27 -5.49 11.05
C TYR A 276 -12.00 -5.08 9.59
N MET A 277 -12.83 -4.18 9.04
CA MET A 277 -12.58 -3.56 7.72
C MET A 277 -11.29 -2.73 7.71
N PHE A 278 -11.00 -1.99 8.78
CA PHE A 278 -9.76 -1.25 8.94
C PHE A 278 -8.54 -2.18 8.93
N HIS A 279 -8.59 -3.28 9.70
CA HIS A 279 -7.50 -4.25 9.73
C HIS A 279 -7.25 -4.83 8.34
N LEU A 280 -8.32 -5.22 7.62
CA LEU A 280 -8.22 -5.71 6.25
C LEU A 280 -7.59 -4.66 5.32
N HIS A 281 -8.11 -3.43 5.33
CA HIS A 281 -7.61 -2.36 4.48
C HIS A 281 -6.14 -2.03 4.76
N THR A 282 -5.78 -1.88 6.03
CA THR A 282 -4.40 -1.57 6.42
C THR A 282 -3.44 -2.72 6.07
N SER A 283 -3.88 -3.98 6.22
CA SER A 283 -3.07 -5.13 5.81
C SER A 283 -2.80 -5.15 4.30
N LEU A 284 -3.79 -4.78 3.47
CA LEU A 284 -3.60 -4.63 2.02
C LEU A 284 -2.64 -3.48 1.69
N GLU A 285 -2.75 -2.34 2.39
CA GLU A 285 -1.82 -1.21 2.21
C GLU A 285 -0.38 -1.55 2.62
N LEU A 286 -0.21 -2.48 3.55
CA LEU A 286 1.09 -3.03 3.97
C LEU A 286 1.55 -4.22 3.11
N TYR A 287 0.89 -4.49 2.00
CA TYR A 287 1.19 -5.60 1.08
C TYR A 287 1.19 -6.98 1.75
N GLN A 288 0.38 -7.16 2.82
CA GLN A 288 0.24 -8.45 3.46
C GLN A 288 -0.60 -9.38 2.61
N GLN A 289 -0.25 -10.65 2.65
CA GLN A 289 -0.92 -11.72 1.92
C GLN A 289 -1.10 -12.90 2.86
N GLY A 290 -2.14 -13.67 2.64
CA GLY A 290 -2.36 -14.88 3.41
C GLY A 290 -3.81 -15.35 3.34
N PRO A 291 -4.05 -16.64 3.57
CA PRO A 291 -5.40 -17.21 3.54
C PRO A 291 -6.33 -16.58 4.60
N GLY A 292 -5.78 -16.09 5.71
CA GLY A 292 -6.55 -15.39 6.73
C GLY A 292 -7.20 -14.11 6.22
N LEU A 293 -6.51 -13.33 5.37
CA LEU A 293 -7.08 -12.12 4.77
C LEU A 293 -8.15 -12.43 3.73
N ALA A 294 -7.94 -13.47 2.91
CA ALA A 294 -8.93 -13.92 1.94
C ALA A 294 -10.22 -14.38 2.64
N ASN A 295 -10.12 -15.21 3.68
CA ASN A 295 -11.26 -15.67 4.47
C ASN A 295 -11.97 -14.50 5.17
N SER A 296 -11.22 -13.53 5.69
CA SER A 296 -11.76 -12.31 6.29
C SER A 296 -12.56 -11.49 5.30
N LEU A 297 -12.05 -11.34 4.09
CA LEU A 297 -12.71 -10.62 3.01
C LEU A 297 -13.97 -11.33 2.53
N GLU A 298 -13.95 -12.66 2.41
CA GLU A 298 -15.11 -13.46 2.04
C GLU A 298 -16.23 -13.34 3.08
N GLN A 299 -15.88 -13.37 4.37
CA GLN A 299 -16.84 -13.13 5.45
C GLN A 299 -17.48 -11.73 5.38
N LEU A 300 -16.70 -10.69 5.05
CA LEU A 300 -17.25 -9.35 4.86
C LEU A 300 -18.12 -9.24 3.60
N LEU A 301 -17.72 -9.89 2.50
CA LEU A 301 -18.50 -9.93 1.27
C LEU A 301 -19.81 -10.72 1.44
N SER A 302 -19.89 -11.70 2.35
CA SER A 302 -21.15 -12.37 2.67
C SER A 302 -22.16 -11.41 3.36
N ILE A 303 -21.68 -10.38 4.07
CA ILE A 303 -22.51 -9.36 4.70
C ILE A 303 -22.85 -8.22 3.72
N PHE A 304 -21.87 -7.81 2.91
CA PHE A 304 -21.97 -6.68 1.97
C PHE A 304 -21.63 -7.10 0.53
N PRO A 305 -22.48 -7.87 -0.15
CA PRO A 305 -22.13 -8.51 -1.43
C PRO A 305 -21.90 -7.54 -2.59
N THR A 306 -22.49 -6.35 -2.54
CA THR A 306 -22.39 -5.32 -3.60
C THR A 306 -21.48 -4.16 -3.20
N SER A 307 -20.80 -4.24 -2.06
CA SER A 307 -19.93 -3.15 -1.61
C SER A 307 -18.77 -2.93 -2.56
N SER A 308 -18.74 -1.75 -3.18
CA SER A 308 -17.68 -1.35 -4.10
C SER A 308 -16.30 -1.30 -3.42
N PHE A 309 -16.24 -0.94 -2.15
CA PHE A 309 -15.02 -0.93 -1.35
C PHE A 309 -14.45 -2.35 -1.18
N LEU A 310 -15.27 -3.32 -0.75
CA LEU A 310 -14.82 -4.70 -0.53
C LEU A 310 -14.47 -5.41 -1.84
N LEU A 311 -15.22 -5.15 -2.92
CA LEU A 311 -14.88 -5.67 -4.26
C LEU A 311 -13.53 -5.13 -4.74
N THR A 312 -13.23 -3.85 -4.45
CA THR A 312 -11.91 -3.28 -4.75
C THR A 312 -10.81 -3.94 -3.90
N CYS A 313 -11.05 -4.19 -2.60
CA CYS A 313 -10.11 -4.92 -1.75
C CYS A 313 -9.83 -6.33 -2.29
N ASN A 314 -10.84 -7.03 -2.81
CA ASN A 314 -10.68 -8.35 -3.41
C ASN A 314 -9.79 -8.30 -4.68
N ALA A 315 -10.03 -7.32 -5.54
CA ALA A 315 -9.20 -7.12 -6.72
C ALA A 315 -7.74 -6.76 -6.36
N LEU A 316 -7.54 -5.93 -5.33
CA LEU A 316 -6.20 -5.58 -4.85
C LEU A 316 -5.49 -6.77 -4.19
N LEU A 317 -6.22 -7.63 -3.47
CA LEU A 317 -5.64 -8.86 -2.89
C LEU A 317 -5.10 -9.77 -3.98
N ALA A 318 -5.88 -10.04 -5.05
CA ALA A 318 -5.44 -10.81 -6.20
C ALA A 318 -4.24 -10.13 -6.92
N TYR A 319 -4.27 -8.80 -7.06
CA TYR A 319 -3.16 -8.04 -7.63
C TYR A 319 -1.87 -8.18 -6.80
N HIS A 320 -1.96 -8.14 -5.48
CA HIS A 320 -0.81 -8.31 -4.58
C HIS A 320 -0.28 -9.75 -4.62
N ALA A 321 -1.17 -10.74 -4.80
CA ALA A 321 -0.81 -12.14 -5.01
C ALA A 321 -0.18 -12.42 -6.40
N LYS A 322 0.00 -11.39 -7.24
CA LYS A 322 0.47 -11.50 -8.63
C LYS A 322 -0.47 -12.27 -9.57
N ASP A 323 -1.68 -12.61 -9.12
CA ASP A 323 -2.71 -13.17 -10.00
C ASP A 323 -3.43 -12.03 -10.74
N LEU A 324 -2.81 -11.60 -11.83
CA LEU A 324 -3.30 -10.48 -12.62
C LEU A 324 -4.58 -10.82 -13.37
N MET A 325 -4.81 -12.11 -13.70
CA MET A 325 -6.02 -12.55 -14.42
C MET A 325 -7.23 -12.52 -13.51
N ALA A 326 -7.12 -13.03 -12.28
CA ALA A 326 -8.19 -12.93 -11.29
C ALA A 326 -8.46 -11.45 -10.90
N ALA A 327 -7.41 -10.65 -10.72
CA ALA A 327 -7.55 -9.22 -10.44
C ALA A 327 -8.32 -8.49 -11.56
N GLU A 328 -8.05 -8.81 -12.83
CA GLU A 328 -8.76 -8.27 -13.98
C GLU A 328 -10.25 -8.63 -13.96
N GLN A 329 -10.58 -9.90 -13.66
CA GLN A 329 -11.96 -10.36 -13.57
C GLN A 329 -12.72 -9.65 -12.45
N HIS A 330 -12.10 -9.45 -11.27
CA HIS A 330 -12.69 -8.73 -10.15
C HIS A 330 -12.96 -7.26 -10.49
N PHE A 331 -12.03 -6.57 -11.17
CA PHE A 331 -12.26 -5.20 -11.64
C PHE A 331 -13.32 -5.13 -12.73
N THR A 332 -13.39 -6.08 -13.65
CA THR A 332 -14.44 -6.16 -14.66
C THR A 332 -15.81 -6.31 -14.00
N ARG A 333 -15.95 -7.17 -13.00
CA ARG A 333 -17.17 -7.32 -12.20
C ARG A 333 -17.53 -6.02 -11.46
N LEU A 334 -16.53 -5.35 -10.87
CA LEU A 334 -16.73 -4.07 -10.19
C LEU A 334 -17.30 -3.01 -11.13
N LEU A 335 -16.74 -2.87 -12.34
CA LEU A 335 -17.22 -1.92 -13.35
C LEU A 335 -18.61 -2.28 -13.89
N ALA A 336 -18.96 -3.55 -13.98
CA ALA A 336 -20.30 -3.98 -14.37
C ALA A 336 -21.36 -3.55 -13.34
N LEU A 337 -21.03 -3.59 -12.05
CA LEU A 337 -21.92 -3.17 -10.96
C LEU A 337 -21.92 -1.64 -10.76
N HIS A 338 -20.76 -0.99 -10.93
CA HIS A 338 -20.57 0.43 -10.67
C HIS A 338 -19.87 1.15 -11.84
N PRO A 339 -20.54 1.34 -13.00
CA PRO A 339 -19.91 1.81 -14.24
C PRO A 339 -19.38 3.25 -14.17
N HIS A 340 -19.89 4.08 -13.26
CA HIS A 340 -19.47 5.48 -13.11
C HIS A 340 -18.44 5.71 -11.99
N ARG A 341 -18.00 4.64 -11.33
CA ARG A 341 -17.00 4.72 -10.28
C ARG A 341 -15.60 4.86 -10.89
N LEU A 342 -14.89 5.92 -10.54
CA LEU A 342 -13.53 6.19 -11.01
C LEU A 342 -12.46 5.86 -9.95
N ASP A 343 -12.87 5.63 -8.71
CA ASP A 343 -11.93 5.35 -7.60
C ASP A 343 -11.18 4.03 -7.85
N SER A 344 -9.86 4.03 -7.66
CA SER A 344 -8.95 2.88 -7.83
C SER A 344 -8.80 2.33 -9.26
N LEU A 345 -9.29 3.04 -10.30
CA LEU A 345 -9.10 2.63 -11.70
C LEU A 345 -7.66 2.81 -12.20
N ASP A 346 -6.85 3.58 -11.50
CA ASP A 346 -5.40 3.65 -11.71
C ASP A 346 -4.74 2.27 -11.50
N HIS A 347 -5.12 1.53 -10.46
CA HIS A 347 -4.66 0.15 -10.24
C HIS A 347 -5.13 -0.78 -11.36
N TYR A 348 -6.40 -0.66 -11.76
CA TYR A 348 -6.93 -1.47 -12.88
C TYR A 348 -6.19 -1.18 -14.19
N SER A 349 -5.92 0.08 -14.48
CA SER A 349 -5.16 0.45 -15.67
C SER A 349 -3.74 -0.11 -15.67
N ASN A 350 -3.09 -0.20 -14.49
CA ASN A 350 -1.77 -0.83 -14.35
C ASN A 350 -1.83 -2.34 -14.61
N ILE A 351 -2.88 -3.03 -14.16
CA ILE A 351 -3.10 -4.45 -14.45
C ILE A 351 -3.26 -4.67 -15.95
N LEU A 352 -4.12 -3.89 -16.60
CA LEU A 352 -4.34 -3.97 -18.03
C LEU A 352 -3.08 -3.65 -18.87
N TYR A 353 -2.25 -2.74 -18.37
CA TYR A 353 -0.96 -2.41 -18.96
C TYR A 353 0.00 -3.60 -18.91
N VAL A 354 0.14 -4.22 -17.74
CA VAL A 354 1.04 -5.39 -17.56
C VAL A 354 0.57 -6.59 -18.38
N LEU A 355 -0.75 -6.82 -18.45
CA LEU A 355 -1.35 -7.87 -19.29
C LEU A 355 -1.36 -7.54 -20.79
N ASN A 356 -0.92 -6.33 -21.20
CA ASN A 356 -0.93 -5.84 -22.58
C ASN A 356 -2.32 -5.89 -23.24
N LEU A 357 -3.39 -5.71 -22.47
CA LEU A 357 -4.77 -5.75 -22.96
C LEU A 357 -5.21 -4.40 -23.55
N ARG A 358 -4.66 -4.04 -24.71
CA ARG A 358 -4.91 -2.76 -25.40
C ARG A 358 -6.38 -2.41 -25.58
N PRO A 359 -7.27 -3.32 -26.05
CA PRO A 359 -8.67 -2.99 -26.26
C PRO A 359 -9.40 -2.60 -24.98
N LYS A 360 -9.15 -3.34 -23.88
CA LYS A 360 -9.77 -3.06 -22.57
C LYS A 360 -9.26 -1.74 -21.97
N LEU A 361 -7.96 -1.48 -22.10
CA LEU A 361 -7.38 -0.21 -21.62
C LEU A 361 -7.87 0.99 -22.44
N ALA A 362 -8.04 0.85 -23.77
CA ALA A 362 -8.62 1.89 -24.60
C ALA A 362 -10.08 2.19 -24.20
N PHE A 363 -10.88 1.15 -23.98
CA PHE A 363 -12.26 1.29 -23.49
C PHE A 363 -12.29 2.00 -22.12
N LEU A 364 -11.42 1.60 -21.19
CA LEU A 364 -11.33 2.20 -19.86
C LEU A 364 -10.94 3.69 -19.94
N ALA A 365 -9.97 4.04 -20.78
CA ALA A 365 -9.56 5.43 -20.99
C ALA A 365 -10.70 6.30 -21.56
N HIS A 366 -11.47 5.73 -22.50
CA HIS A 366 -12.64 6.42 -23.04
C HIS A 366 -13.74 6.57 -21.99
N LEU A 367 -14.04 5.53 -21.21
CA LEU A 367 -15.01 5.57 -20.12
C LEU A 367 -14.65 6.65 -19.10
N CYS A 368 -13.42 6.66 -18.60
CA CYS A 368 -12.93 7.66 -17.66
C CYS A 368 -13.04 9.09 -18.23
N SER A 369 -12.70 9.27 -19.51
CA SER A 369 -12.81 10.57 -20.17
C SER A 369 -14.26 11.04 -20.33
N SER A 370 -15.21 10.13 -20.50
CA SER A 370 -16.63 10.45 -20.64
C SER A 370 -17.31 10.77 -19.32
N VAL A 371 -16.89 10.10 -18.22
CA VAL A 371 -17.44 10.30 -16.87
C VAL A 371 -16.89 11.59 -16.27
N ASP A 372 -15.58 11.71 -16.13
CA ASP A 372 -14.89 12.91 -15.63
C ASP A 372 -13.42 12.94 -16.07
N LYS A 373 -13.10 13.83 -16.99
CA LYS A 373 -11.74 14.02 -17.50
C LYS A 373 -10.82 14.88 -16.60
N PHE A 374 -11.38 15.49 -15.56
CA PHE A 374 -10.65 16.36 -14.64
C PHE A 374 -10.29 15.69 -13.31
N ARG A 375 -10.48 14.39 -13.21
CA ARG A 375 -9.98 13.60 -12.07
C ARG A 375 -8.54 13.12 -12.31
N PRO A 376 -7.70 13.08 -11.27
CA PRO A 376 -6.34 12.58 -11.39
C PRO A 376 -6.29 11.12 -11.85
N GLU A 377 -7.18 10.26 -11.36
CA GLU A 377 -7.26 8.84 -11.75
C GLU A 377 -7.55 8.69 -13.25
N SER A 378 -8.47 9.50 -13.79
CA SER A 378 -8.77 9.50 -15.23
C SER A 378 -7.55 9.88 -16.06
N CYS A 379 -6.78 10.87 -15.60
CA CYS A 379 -5.56 11.29 -16.29
C CYS A 379 -4.48 10.18 -16.22
N VAL A 380 -4.39 9.44 -15.13
CA VAL A 380 -3.47 8.30 -14.98
C VAL A 380 -3.84 7.19 -15.95
N VAL A 381 -5.12 6.82 -16.04
CA VAL A 381 -5.61 5.79 -16.97
C VAL A 381 -5.28 6.15 -18.42
N ILE A 382 -5.53 7.40 -18.80
CA ILE A 382 -5.23 7.89 -20.17
C ILE A 382 -3.72 7.90 -20.41
N GLY A 383 -2.91 8.29 -19.39
CA GLY A 383 -1.45 8.24 -19.45
C GLY A 383 -0.95 6.81 -19.72
N ASN A 384 -1.45 5.82 -18.98
CA ASN A 384 -1.13 4.40 -19.19
C ASN A 384 -1.52 3.89 -20.57
N TYR A 385 -2.64 4.37 -21.12
CA TYR A 385 -3.02 4.03 -22.50
C TYR A 385 -2.01 4.56 -23.52
N TYR A 386 -1.55 5.81 -23.39
CA TYR A 386 -0.53 6.36 -24.29
C TYR A 386 0.84 5.69 -24.07
N SER A 387 1.18 5.31 -22.87
CA SER A 387 2.39 4.54 -22.54
C SER A 387 2.38 3.19 -23.27
N LEU A 388 1.25 2.46 -23.22
CA LEU A 388 1.08 1.19 -23.93
C LEU A 388 1.19 1.31 -25.47
N LEU A 389 0.93 2.50 -26.01
CA LEU A 389 1.13 2.84 -27.41
C LEU A 389 2.56 3.35 -27.70
N SER A 390 3.48 3.28 -26.73
CA SER A 390 4.85 3.81 -26.81
C SER A 390 4.92 5.33 -27.10
N MET A 391 3.86 6.09 -26.77
CA MET A 391 3.82 7.54 -26.89
C MET A 391 4.22 8.20 -25.56
N HIS A 392 5.43 7.97 -25.11
CA HIS A 392 5.94 8.35 -23.78
C HIS A 392 5.80 9.84 -23.46
N GLU A 393 6.05 10.72 -24.44
CA GLU A 393 5.89 12.18 -24.26
C GLU A 393 4.45 12.58 -23.93
N LYS A 394 3.46 11.96 -24.60
CA LYS A 394 2.05 12.20 -24.31
C LYS A 394 1.65 11.63 -22.96
N ALA A 395 2.15 10.45 -22.61
CA ALA A 395 1.92 9.84 -21.29
C ALA A 395 2.40 10.78 -20.19
N VAL A 396 3.61 11.34 -20.29
CA VAL A 396 4.16 12.32 -19.34
C VAL A 396 3.27 13.56 -19.23
N GLN A 397 2.71 14.06 -20.35
CA GLN A 397 1.80 15.22 -20.31
C GLN A 397 0.53 14.93 -19.49
N TYR A 398 -0.07 13.73 -19.65
CA TYR A 398 -1.25 13.34 -18.88
C TYR A 398 -0.90 13.10 -17.39
N PHE A 399 0.23 12.50 -17.07
CA PHE A 399 0.68 12.35 -15.68
C PHE A 399 0.96 13.71 -15.02
N ARG A 400 1.59 14.66 -15.74
CA ARG A 400 1.72 16.04 -15.25
C ARG A 400 0.36 16.68 -15.01
N ARG A 401 -0.61 16.46 -15.89
CA ARG A 401 -1.97 16.96 -15.69
C ARG A 401 -2.61 16.35 -14.44
N ALA A 402 -2.44 15.05 -14.18
CA ALA A 402 -2.90 14.42 -12.96
C ALA A 402 -2.29 15.09 -11.72
N LEU A 403 -0.99 15.39 -11.75
CA LEU A 403 -0.27 16.05 -10.67
C LEU A 403 -0.63 17.55 -10.50
N THR A 404 -1.11 18.20 -11.54
CA THR A 404 -1.65 19.57 -11.44
C THR A 404 -3.01 19.54 -10.72
N LEU A 405 -3.80 18.49 -10.93
CA LEU A 405 -5.10 18.30 -10.26
C LEU A 405 -4.92 17.86 -8.81
N ASP A 406 -4.04 16.89 -8.59
CA ASP A 406 -3.70 16.38 -7.26
C ASP A 406 -2.21 16.03 -7.16
N ARG A 407 -1.45 16.81 -6.40
CA ARG A 407 -0.02 16.58 -6.15
C ARG A 407 0.27 15.37 -5.28
N SER A 408 -0.71 14.91 -4.52
CA SER A 408 -0.59 13.71 -3.69
C SER A 408 -0.83 12.41 -4.46
N CYS A 409 -1.16 12.47 -5.75
CA CYS A 409 -1.36 11.30 -6.60
C CYS A 409 -0.06 10.51 -6.78
N LEU A 410 0.11 9.48 -5.96
CA LEU A 410 1.30 8.62 -5.94
C LEU A 410 1.53 7.92 -7.27
N SER A 411 0.45 7.32 -7.83
CA SER A 411 0.51 6.58 -9.11
C SER A 411 1.06 7.45 -10.24
N ALA A 412 0.65 8.73 -10.29
CA ALA A 412 1.12 9.65 -11.34
C ALA A 412 2.62 9.96 -11.23
N TRP A 413 3.15 10.15 -10.00
CA TRP A 413 4.58 10.36 -9.80
C TRP A 413 5.41 9.14 -10.19
N THR A 414 4.99 7.95 -9.76
CA THR A 414 5.71 6.69 -10.02
C THR A 414 5.72 6.37 -11.51
N LEU A 415 4.57 6.46 -12.17
CA LEU A 415 4.44 6.19 -13.61
C LEU A 415 5.18 7.22 -14.46
N MET A 416 5.11 8.50 -14.08
CA MET A 416 5.91 9.54 -14.76
C MET A 416 7.41 9.25 -14.66
N GLY A 417 7.87 8.73 -13.53
CA GLY A 417 9.25 8.26 -13.37
C GLY A 417 9.60 7.15 -14.35
N HIS A 418 8.73 6.15 -14.54
CA HIS A 418 8.93 5.08 -15.54
C HIS A 418 9.03 5.64 -16.95
N GLU A 419 8.12 6.57 -17.34
CA GLU A 419 8.16 7.16 -18.68
C GLU A 419 9.46 7.95 -18.93
N TYR A 420 9.98 8.65 -17.90
CA TYR A 420 11.26 9.34 -18.04
C TYR A 420 12.46 8.39 -18.15
N VAL A 421 12.38 7.20 -17.54
CA VAL A 421 13.39 6.15 -17.75
C VAL A 421 13.38 5.67 -19.21
N GLU A 422 12.21 5.40 -19.78
CA GLU A 422 12.05 5.02 -21.18
C GLU A 422 12.56 6.12 -22.15
N LEU A 423 12.31 7.37 -21.81
CA LEU A 423 12.84 8.55 -22.54
C LEU A 423 14.34 8.80 -22.28
N LYS A 424 15.02 7.95 -21.48
CA LYS A 424 16.42 8.09 -21.07
C LYS A 424 16.75 9.41 -20.34
N ASN A 425 15.74 10.06 -19.76
CA ASN A 425 15.92 11.26 -18.96
C ASN A 425 16.02 10.90 -17.47
N THR A 426 17.21 10.41 -17.07
CA THR A 426 17.47 9.89 -15.72
C THR A 426 17.29 10.95 -14.62
N HIS A 427 17.63 12.22 -14.89
CA HIS A 427 17.47 13.29 -13.90
C HIS A 427 16.00 13.57 -13.57
N ALA A 428 15.15 13.65 -14.58
CA ALA A 428 13.72 13.84 -14.38
C ALA A 428 13.05 12.60 -13.73
N ALA A 429 13.53 11.39 -14.06
CA ALA A 429 13.09 10.16 -13.43
C ALA A 429 13.41 10.15 -11.91
N ILE A 430 14.65 10.49 -11.52
CA ILE A 430 15.05 10.55 -10.11
C ILE A 430 14.19 11.56 -9.35
N GLU A 431 13.95 12.75 -9.90
CA GLU A 431 13.10 13.75 -9.25
C GLU A 431 11.66 13.24 -9.08
N SER A 432 11.08 12.62 -10.11
CA SER A 432 9.73 12.08 -10.05
C SER A 432 9.61 10.99 -8.97
N TYR A 433 10.54 10.04 -8.92
CA TYR A 433 10.52 9.00 -7.90
C TYR A 433 10.79 9.53 -6.49
N ARG A 434 11.66 10.54 -6.33
CA ARG A 434 11.86 11.19 -5.03
C ARG A 434 10.56 11.83 -4.53
N ARG A 435 9.84 12.53 -5.41
CA ARG A 435 8.52 13.08 -5.07
C ARG A 435 7.52 11.99 -4.71
N ALA A 436 7.52 10.85 -5.43
CA ALA A 436 6.69 9.72 -5.07
C ALA A 436 7.00 9.20 -3.65
N VAL A 437 8.27 9.07 -3.28
CA VAL A 437 8.71 8.66 -1.93
C VAL A 437 8.34 9.71 -0.86
N ASP A 438 8.39 11.00 -1.19
CA ASP A 438 7.98 12.07 -0.25
C ASP A 438 6.48 12.01 0.04
N VAL A 439 5.65 11.66 -0.97
CA VAL A 439 4.20 11.45 -0.81
C VAL A 439 3.92 10.20 0.00
N ASN A 440 4.53 9.07 -0.36
CA ASN A 440 4.34 7.81 0.36
C ASN A 440 5.64 7.01 0.46
N ARG A 441 6.22 6.97 1.66
CA ARG A 441 7.47 6.23 1.93
C ARG A 441 7.31 4.71 1.89
N ARG A 442 6.08 4.20 1.84
CA ARG A 442 5.78 2.75 1.79
C ARG A 442 5.69 2.21 0.37
N ASP A 443 5.67 3.05 -0.66
CA ASP A 443 5.62 2.58 -2.03
C ASP A 443 6.97 1.99 -2.46
N TYR A 444 7.06 0.67 -2.42
CA TYR A 444 8.25 -0.08 -2.85
C TYR A 444 8.63 0.19 -4.30
N ARG A 445 7.64 0.53 -5.17
CA ARG A 445 7.86 0.77 -6.61
C ARG A 445 8.71 2.02 -6.83
N ALA A 446 8.44 3.08 -6.08
CA ALA A 446 9.23 4.32 -6.16
C ALA A 446 10.68 4.09 -5.69
N TRP A 447 10.87 3.33 -4.61
CA TRP A 447 12.21 2.93 -4.14
C TRP A 447 12.95 2.07 -5.14
N TYR A 448 12.25 1.09 -5.76
CA TYR A 448 12.81 0.24 -6.80
C TYR A 448 13.19 1.05 -8.03
N GLY A 449 12.33 1.95 -8.50
CA GLY A 449 12.60 2.83 -9.65
C GLY A 449 13.80 3.76 -9.43
N LEU A 450 13.99 4.28 -8.21
CA LEU A 450 15.22 4.98 -7.84
C LEU A 450 16.45 4.08 -7.95
N GLY A 451 16.36 2.85 -7.42
CA GLY A 451 17.42 1.85 -7.54
C GLY A 451 17.82 1.59 -9.00
N GLN A 452 16.82 1.37 -9.86
CA GLN A 452 17.01 1.13 -11.29
C GLN A 452 17.64 2.33 -12.01
N THR A 453 17.18 3.54 -11.71
CA THR A 453 17.75 4.76 -12.33
C THR A 453 19.21 5.00 -11.91
N TYR A 454 19.56 4.77 -10.64
CA TYR A 454 20.95 4.87 -10.19
C TYR A 454 21.82 3.74 -10.75
N GLU A 455 21.26 2.56 -11.00
CA GLU A 455 21.95 1.46 -11.66
C GLU A 455 22.28 1.80 -13.13
N MET A 456 21.35 2.44 -13.86
CA MET A 456 21.61 2.94 -15.22
C MET A 456 22.72 4.00 -15.26
N LEU A 457 22.91 4.74 -14.16
CA LEU A 457 24.00 5.70 -13.99
C LEU A 457 25.29 5.05 -13.48
N GLU A 458 25.36 3.69 -13.39
CA GLU A 458 26.47 2.91 -12.86
C GLU A 458 26.85 3.24 -11.40
N MET A 459 25.93 3.89 -10.66
CA MET A 459 26.13 4.27 -9.26
C MET A 459 25.64 3.14 -8.32
N HIS A 460 26.29 1.98 -8.38
CA HIS A 460 25.83 0.74 -7.71
C HIS A 460 25.68 0.86 -6.20
N THR A 461 26.48 1.68 -5.51
CA THR A 461 26.36 1.87 -4.06
C THR A 461 25.03 2.52 -3.66
N TYR A 462 24.60 3.54 -4.41
CA TYR A 462 23.29 4.19 -4.20
C TYR A 462 22.15 3.26 -4.62
N SER A 463 22.29 2.59 -5.77
CA SER A 463 21.31 1.62 -6.25
C SER A 463 21.05 0.53 -5.21
N LEU A 464 22.10 -0.06 -4.63
CA LEU A 464 22.00 -1.07 -3.56
C LEU A 464 21.23 -0.56 -2.34
N TRP A 465 21.44 0.69 -1.93
CA TRP A 465 20.73 1.26 -0.80
C TRP A 465 19.21 1.36 -1.06
N TYR A 466 18.83 1.83 -2.25
CA TYR A 466 17.44 1.95 -2.66
C TYR A 466 16.76 0.58 -2.83
N TYR A 467 17.43 -0.38 -3.45
CA TYR A 467 16.91 -1.75 -3.60
C TYR A 467 16.71 -2.44 -2.23
N LYS A 468 17.63 -2.27 -1.29
CA LYS A 468 17.43 -2.79 0.08
C LYS A 468 16.23 -2.15 0.80
N LYS A 469 15.94 -0.88 0.54
CA LYS A 469 14.72 -0.24 1.06
C LYS A 469 13.46 -0.84 0.44
N ALA A 470 13.44 -1.06 -0.87
CA ALA A 470 12.32 -1.71 -1.55
C ALA A 470 12.11 -3.16 -1.05
N ALA A 471 13.19 -3.95 -0.93
CA ALA A 471 13.14 -5.31 -0.39
C ALA A 471 12.69 -5.37 1.08
N GLY A 472 13.01 -4.35 1.88
CA GLY A 472 12.55 -4.24 3.26
C GLY A 472 11.05 -3.95 3.37
N LEU A 473 10.46 -3.26 2.39
CA LEU A 473 9.01 -3.00 2.34
C LEU A 473 8.22 -4.21 1.83
N ARG A 474 8.81 -4.98 0.93
CA ARG A 474 8.20 -6.18 0.34
C ARG A 474 9.17 -7.36 0.38
N PRO A 475 9.39 -7.96 1.57
CA PRO A 475 10.44 -8.98 1.77
C PRO A 475 10.17 -10.30 1.06
N TRP A 476 8.92 -10.57 0.70
CA TRP A 476 8.46 -11.78 0.03
C TRP A 476 8.41 -11.67 -1.50
N ASP A 477 8.92 -10.58 -2.08
CA ASP A 477 9.02 -10.43 -3.54
C ASP A 477 10.42 -10.78 -4.03
N GLY A 478 10.56 -11.90 -4.75
CA GLY A 478 11.82 -12.40 -5.29
C GLY A 478 12.50 -11.39 -6.22
N LYS A 479 11.74 -10.62 -7.02
CA LYS A 479 12.29 -9.59 -7.93
C LYS A 479 13.07 -8.51 -7.19
N MET A 480 12.66 -8.14 -5.97
CA MET A 480 13.38 -7.15 -5.16
C MET A 480 14.75 -7.70 -4.70
N TRP A 481 14.77 -8.95 -4.24
CA TRP A 481 16.02 -9.60 -3.81
C TRP A 481 16.93 -9.93 -4.99
N MET A 482 16.38 -10.27 -6.15
CA MET A 482 17.15 -10.47 -7.38
C MET A 482 17.88 -9.18 -7.78
N ALA A 483 17.20 -8.03 -7.74
CA ALA A 483 17.85 -6.74 -8.03
C ALA A 483 18.98 -6.42 -7.02
N VAL A 484 18.79 -6.73 -5.73
CA VAL A 484 19.84 -6.61 -4.71
C VAL A 484 21.03 -7.52 -5.04
N GLY A 485 20.77 -8.78 -5.43
CA GLY A 485 21.81 -9.76 -5.79
C GLY A 485 22.60 -9.35 -7.01
N SER A 486 21.93 -8.95 -8.10
CA SER A 486 22.56 -8.47 -9.33
C SER A 486 23.42 -7.22 -9.10
N CYS A 487 22.94 -6.30 -8.26
CA CYS A 487 23.69 -5.10 -7.90
C CYS A 487 24.96 -5.45 -7.09
N LEU A 488 24.88 -6.42 -6.15
CA LEU A 488 26.04 -6.89 -5.38
C LEU A 488 27.05 -7.60 -6.27
N GLN A 489 26.61 -8.36 -7.28
CA GLN A 489 27.47 -8.98 -8.29
C GLN A 489 28.26 -7.91 -9.05
N LYS A 490 27.59 -6.87 -9.56
CA LYS A 490 28.25 -5.75 -10.26
C LYS A 490 29.26 -4.99 -9.39
N MET A 491 29.12 -5.08 -8.06
CA MET A 491 30.07 -4.50 -7.09
C MET A 491 31.22 -5.44 -6.72
N GLY A 492 31.27 -6.68 -7.25
CA GLY A 492 32.28 -7.69 -6.91
C GLY A 492 32.11 -8.26 -5.50
N ARG A 493 30.87 -8.27 -4.96
CA ARG A 493 30.51 -8.82 -3.64
C ARG A 493 29.70 -10.10 -3.80
N GLU A 494 30.28 -11.11 -4.44
CA GLU A 494 29.59 -12.33 -4.88
C GLU A 494 28.97 -13.10 -3.71
N ARG A 495 29.68 -13.28 -2.58
CA ARG A 495 29.14 -14.01 -1.41
C ARG A 495 27.88 -13.38 -0.83
N ASP A 496 27.81 -12.05 -0.78
CA ASP A 496 26.62 -11.36 -0.30
C ASP A 496 25.51 -11.39 -1.38
N GLY A 497 25.88 -11.36 -2.65
CA GLY A 497 24.99 -11.53 -3.79
C GLY A 497 24.29 -12.89 -3.76
N ILE A 498 25.05 -13.96 -3.56
CA ILE A 498 24.50 -15.33 -3.42
C ILE A 498 23.47 -15.41 -2.28
N LYS A 499 23.77 -14.81 -1.12
CA LYS A 499 22.80 -14.77 0.00
C LYS A 499 21.52 -14.05 -0.38
N ALA A 500 21.61 -12.95 -1.12
CA ALA A 500 20.45 -12.21 -1.57
C ALA A 500 19.63 -13.01 -2.60
N LEU A 501 20.27 -13.68 -3.56
CA LEU A 501 19.60 -14.52 -4.54
C LEU A 501 18.96 -15.78 -3.92
N LYS A 502 19.61 -16.41 -2.92
CA LYS A 502 18.99 -17.50 -2.16
C LYS A 502 17.71 -17.03 -1.45
N ARG A 503 17.69 -15.79 -0.94
CA ARG A 503 16.46 -15.20 -0.38
C ARG A 503 15.40 -14.94 -1.46
N ALA A 504 15.81 -14.60 -2.68
CA ALA A 504 14.88 -14.44 -3.80
C ALA A 504 14.15 -15.75 -4.10
N LEU A 505 14.87 -16.88 -4.18
CA LEU A 505 14.28 -18.21 -4.39
C LEU A 505 13.30 -18.58 -3.28
N LEU A 506 13.63 -18.32 -2.01
CA LEU A 506 12.75 -18.57 -0.89
C LEU A 506 11.49 -17.70 -0.93
N ALA A 507 11.63 -16.44 -1.36
CA ALA A 507 10.51 -15.52 -1.49
C ALA A 507 9.54 -15.95 -2.60
N ASP A 508 10.03 -16.40 -3.74
CA ASP A 508 9.19 -16.89 -4.84
C ASP A 508 8.47 -18.19 -4.47
N ALA A 509 9.15 -19.14 -3.80
CA ALA A 509 8.51 -20.34 -3.27
C ALA A 509 7.35 -20.05 -2.29
N TYR A 510 7.45 -18.98 -1.50
CA TYR A 510 6.38 -18.54 -0.61
C TYR A 510 5.15 -18.04 -1.37
N TYR A 511 5.32 -17.40 -2.52
CA TYR A 511 4.21 -16.95 -3.38
C TYR A 511 3.46 -18.12 -3.99
N ASP A 512 4.15 -19.13 -4.47
CA ASP A 512 3.53 -20.32 -5.10
C ASP A 512 2.66 -21.08 -4.12
N VAL A 513 3.07 -21.21 -2.87
CA VAL A 513 2.25 -21.81 -1.79
C VAL A 513 1.02 -20.95 -1.47
N GLY A 514 1.12 -19.62 -1.53
CA GLY A 514 0.01 -18.69 -1.27
C GLY A 514 -1.05 -18.66 -2.37
N SER A 515 -0.67 -18.81 -3.64
CA SER A 515 -1.59 -18.74 -4.77
C SER A 515 -2.45 -20.00 -4.95
N SER A 516 -2.01 -21.14 -4.44
CA SER A 516 -2.76 -22.41 -4.48
C SER A 516 -4.00 -22.45 -3.59
N PHE A 517 -4.20 -21.50 -2.69
CA PHE A 517 -5.35 -21.48 -1.78
C PHE A 517 -6.65 -20.92 -2.40
N GLY A 518 -6.63 -20.43 -3.63
CA GLY A 518 -7.80 -19.83 -4.30
C GLY A 518 -8.70 -20.81 -5.07
N SER A 519 -8.27 -22.03 -5.37
CA SER A 519 -9.09 -23.05 -6.00
C SER A 519 -9.54 -24.04 -4.93
N GLY A 520 -10.87 -24.10 -4.71
CA GLY A 520 -11.56 -24.81 -3.63
C GLY A 520 -11.36 -26.33 -3.52
N ASP A 521 -10.17 -26.83 -3.64
CA ASP A 521 -9.81 -28.21 -3.34
C ASP A 521 -9.29 -28.35 -1.91
N LEU A 522 -10.19 -28.62 -1.01
CA LEU A 522 -10.01 -28.79 0.44
C LEU A 522 -9.40 -30.15 0.82
N LEU A 523 -8.80 -30.90 -0.09
CA LEU A 523 -8.06 -32.12 0.25
C LEU A 523 -7.05 -32.46 -0.87
N GLY A 524 -5.83 -32.02 -0.73
CA GLY A 524 -4.76 -32.47 -1.61
C GLY A 524 -3.44 -31.90 -1.12
N SER A 525 -2.75 -32.67 -0.27
CA SER A 525 -1.32 -32.56 -0.08
C SER A 525 -0.64 -32.47 -1.46
N ARG A 526 -0.47 -31.27 -2.00
CA ARG A 526 0.49 -31.04 -3.06
C ARG A 526 1.75 -30.55 -2.39
N SER A 527 2.74 -31.44 -2.36
CA SER A 527 4.12 -31.08 -2.25
C SER A 527 4.34 -29.78 -3.02
N ALA A 528 4.94 -28.81 -2.39
CA ALA A 528 5.46 -27.63 -3.07
C ALA A 528 6.32 -28.15 -4.24
N THR A 529 5.75 -28.19 -5.44
CA THR A 529 6.51 -28.37 -6.66
C THR A 529 7.25 -27.05 -6.82
N GLY A 530 8.40 -26.96 -6.15
CA GLY A 530 9.20 -25.76 -6.12
C GLY A 530 9.80 -25.48 -7.49
N HIS A 531 9.02 -24.92 -8.40
CA HIS A 531 9.57 -24.31 -9.60
C HIS A 531 10.42 -23.11 -9.16
N MET A 532 11.73 -23.30 -9.20
CA MET A 532 12.68 -22.23 -8.95
C MET A 532 12.92 -21.48 -10.26
N ASP A 533 13.04 -20.16 -10.18
CA ASP A 533 13.35 -19.33 -11.35
C ASP A 533 14.73 -19.70 -11.93
N PRO A 534 14.82 -20.22 -13.18
CA PRO A 534 16.08 -20.62 -13.79
C PRO A 534 17.09 -19.47 -13.93
N ASP A 535 16.61 -18.22 -14.10
CA ASP A 535 17.48 -17.05 -14.21
C ASP A 535 18.20 -16.78 -12.89
N ILE A 536 17.54 -16.96 -11.75
CA ILE A 536 18.16 -16.78 -10.43
C ILE A 536 19.18 -17.90 -10.17
N LEU A 537 18.84 -19.15 -10.51
CA LEU A 537 19.75 -20.29 -10.35
C LEU A 537 21.02 -20.11 -11.17
N LEU A 538 20.88 -19.67 -12.43
CA LEU A 538 22.01 -19.37 -13.30
C LEU A 538 22.91 -18.26 -12.73
N GLN A 539 22.32 -17.19 -12.18
CA GLN A 539 23.10 -16.11 -11.57
C GLN A 539 23.86 -16.57 -10.31
N ILE A 540 23.26 -17.41 -9.47
CA ILE A 540 23.93 -17.99 -8.28
C ILE A 540 25.10 -18.84 -8.74
N ALA A 541 24.90 -19.73 -9.72
CA ALA A 541 25.92 -20.60 -10.24
C ALA A 541 27.08 -19.81 -10.87
N ALA A 542 26.78 -18.75 -11.65
CA ALA A 542 27.78 -17.86 -12.21
C ALA A 542 28.64 -17.15 -11.14
N MET A 543 28.05 -16.78 -10.01
CA MET A 543 28.78 -16.18 -8.89
C MET A 543 29.69 -17.21 -8.18
N TYR A 544 29.24 -18.46 -8.01
CA TYR A 544 30.08 -19.54 -7.48
C TYR A 544 31.26 -19.86 -8.41
N ASP A 545 31.01 -19.85 -9.73
CA ASP A 545 32.09 -20.03 -10.73
C ASP A 545 33.14 -18.91 -10.63
N GLN A 546 32.72 -17.65 -10.44
CA GLN A 546 33.63 -16.51 -10.21
C GLN A 546 34.43 -16.64 -8.90
N LEU A 547 33.85 -17.25 -7.86
CA LEU A 547 34.56 -17.54 -6.61
C LEU A 547 35.51 -18.72 -6.69
N GLY A 548 35.43 -19.52 -7.76
CA GLY A 548 36.23 -20.75 -7.94
C GLY A 548 35.68 -21.95 -7.16
N GLU A 549 34.46 -21.88 -6.68
CA GLU A 549 33.73 -22.97 -6.01
C GLU A 549 32.99 -23.80 -7.08
N GLU A 550 33.74 -24.60 -7.87
CA GLU A 550 33.22 -25.29 -9.08
C GLU A 550 32.17 -26.37 -8.77
N GLU A 551 32.27 -27.05 -7.64
CA GLU A 551 31.28 -28.08 -7.24
C GLU A 551 29.92 -27.47 -6.91
N GLU A 552 29.91 -26.34 -6.18
CA GLU A 552 28.69 -25.59 -5.88
C GLU A 552 28.06 -25.01 -7.16
N ALA A 553 28.89 -24.45 -8.04
CA ALA A 553 28.42 -23.93 -9.31
C ALA A 553 27.79 -25.05 -10.17
N ARG A 554 28.35 -26.25 -10.17
CA ARG A 554 27.82 -27.42 -10.85
C ARG A 554 26.45 -27.82 -10.34
N SER A 555 26.30 -27.93 -9.01
CA SER A 555 25.02 -28.31 -8.41
C SER A 555 23.88 -27.33 -8.73
N TYR A 556 24.17 -26.02 -8.72
CA TYR A 556 23.16 -25.02 -9.12
C TYR A 556 22.87 -25.01 -10.62
N MET A 557 23.86 -25.32 -11.49
CA MET A 557 23.62 -25.50 -12.92
C MET A 557 22.77 -26.75 -13.20
N GLU A 558 23.00 -27.85 -12.50
CA GLU A 558 22.17 -29.07 -12.59
C GLU A 558 20.77 -28.82 -12.13
N LEU A 559 20.56 -28.10 -11.02
CA LEU A 559 19.25 -27.66 -10.57
C LEU A 559 18.54 -26.76 -11.58
N CYS A 560 19.27 -25.88 -12.25
CA CYS A 560 18.71 -25.02 -13.29
C CYS A 560 18.17 -25.82 -14.47
N VAL A 561 18.92 -26.84 -14.94
CA VAL A 561 18.49 -27.71 -16.02
C VAL A 561 17.32 -28.60 -15.58
N ALA A 562 17.31 -29.10 -14.35
CA ALA A 562 16.22 -29.93 -13.82
C ALA A 562 14.84 -29.22 -13.79
N GLN A 563 14.82 -27.88 -13.83
CA GLN A 563 13.54 -27.13 -13.90
C GLN A 563 12.84 -27.29 -15.25
N GLU A 564 13.51 -27.73 -16.32
CA GLU A 564 12.89 -27.97 -17.62
C GLU A 564 11.86 -29.10 -17.57
N ASP A 565 12.18 -30.19 -16.86
CA ASP A 565 11.39 -31.40 -16.77
C ASP A 565 10.38 -31.39 -15.59
N GLY A 566 10.28 -30.27 -14.87
CA GLY A 566 9.37 -30.15 -13.71
C GLY A 566 9.96 -30.68 -12.40
N GLY A 567 11.29 -30.64 -12.26
CA GLY A 567 11.98 -30.79 -10.98
C GLY A 567 11.71 -32.07 -10.22
N GLY A 568 12.11 -33.21 -10.76
CA GLY A 568 12.27 -34.42 -9.95
C GLY A 568 13.33 -34.14 -8.87
N ALA A 569 12.91 -33.99 -7.61
CA ALA A 569 13.79 -33.78 -6.48
C ALA A 569 14.79 -34.95 -6.39
N ALA A 570 16.01 -34.74 -6.86
CA ALA A 570 17.16 -35.41 -6.29
C ALA A 570 17.30 -34.83 -4.87
N GLU A 571 17.22 -35.69 -3.86
CA GLU A 571 17.42 -35.38 -2.45
C GLU A 571 18.77 -34.66 -2.27
N VAL A 572 18.76 -33.35 -2.33
CA VAL A 572 19.80 -32.50 -1.78
C VAL A 572 19.10 -31.66 -0.71
N ASP A 573 19.25 -32.10 0.53
CA ASP A 573 18.78 -31.40 1.71
C ASP A 573 19.36 -29.96 1.74
N PRO A 574 18.56 -28.93 1.53
CA PRO A 574 19.03 -27.55 1.70
C PRO A 574 19.14 -27.17 3.18
N ALA A 575 18.86 -28.09 4.10
CA ALA A 575 18.74 -27.82 5.54
C ALA A 575 20.06 -27.85 6.31
N GLU A 576 21.16 -28.36 5.73
CA GLU A 576 22.43 -28.44 6.49
C GLU A 576 23.22 -27.12 6.58
N SER A 577 22.84 -26.06 5.87
CA SER A 577 23.60 -24.80 5.90
C SER A 577 22.90 -23.61 6.58
N ILE A 578 21.72 -23.79 7.20
CA ILE A 578 21.08 -22.70 7.96
C ILE A 578 20.54 -23.28 9.27
N ALA A 579 21.44 -23.54 10.23
CA ALA A 579 21.08 -23.74 11.62
C ALA A 579 20.66 -22.41 12.22
N ILE A 580 19.36 -22.12 12.21
CA ILE A 580 18.72 -21.19 13.13
C ILE A 580 17.75 -22.03 13.97
N HIS A 581 18.07 -22.15 15.27
CA HIS A 581 17.25 -22.80 16.27
C HIS A 581 15.81 -22.31 16.21
N ASN A 582 14.87 -23.25 16.02
CA ASN A 582 13.53 -23.14 16.55
C ASN A 582 13.07 -24.54 16.96
N ASP A 583 12.98 -24.73 18.29
CA ASP A 583 12.37 -25.86 18.94
C ASP A 583 10.87 -25.95 18.65
N SER A 584 10.42 -27.07 18.10
CA SER A 584 9.05 -27.57 18.25
C SER A 584 9.00 -29.08 17.95
N PRO A 585 8.19 -29.88 18.66
CA PRO A 585 8.35 -31.31 18.81
C PRO A 585 7.72 -32.13 17.67
N PRO A 586 8.12 -33.42 17.51
CA PRO A 586 7.66 -34.31 16.45
C PRO A 586 6.36 -35.00 16.80
N GLY A 587 5.48 -35.20 15.83
CA GLY A 587 4.23 -35.94 15.98
C GLY A 587 3.65 -36.49 14.69
N SER A 588 3.79 -37.78 14.55
CA SER A 588 2.95 -38.81 13.88
C SER A 588 2.94 -38.96 12.37
N ASP A 589 3.61 -40.03 11.99
CA ASP A 589 3.35 -40.89 10.83
C ASP A 589 1.87 -41.16 10.55
N ASN A 590 1.45 -41.04 9.28
CA ASN A 590 0.47 -41.94 8.68
C ASN A 590 0.58 -41.89 7.15
N GLY A 591 0.93 -43.04 6.59
CA GLY A 591 1.00 -43.28 5.15
C GLY A 591 -0.36 -43.23 4.46
N ALA A 592 -0.34 -42.75 3.23
CA ALA A 592 -1.39 -43.04 2.24
C ALA A 592 -0.77 -43.03 0.83
N GLU A 593 -1.02 -44.14 0.16
CA GLU A 593 -0.60 -44.47 -1.20
C GLU A 593 -1.24 -43.56 -2.27
N GLY A 594 -0.48 -43.29 -3.25
CA GLY A 594 -0.64 -43.00 -4.64
C GLY A 594 -1.91 -42.45 -5.25
N ASN A 595 -1.72 -41.33 -5.95
CA ASN A 595 -2.37 -41.08 -7.23
C ASN A 595 -1.38 -40.39 -8.18
N GLU A 596 -0.71 -41.19 -9.01
CA GLU A 596 0.19 -40.75 -10.08
C GLU A 596 -0.65 -40.29 -11.27
N ASN A 597 -1.09 -39.04 -11.33
CA ASN A 597 -1.50 -38.36 -12.56
C ASN A 597 -1.79 -36.87 -12.28
N ALA A 598 -0.75 -36.12 -11.91
CA ALA A 598 -0.73 -34.65 -12.09
C ALA A 598 0.47 -34.37 -12.97
N SER A 599 0.22 -34.01 -14.22
CA SER A 599 1.23 -33.57 -15.18
C SER A 599 2.05 -32.44 -14.56
N ASN A 600 3.27 -32.75 -14.20
CA ASN A 600 4.29 -31.81 -13.78
C ASN A 600 4.75 -31.10 -15.06
N GLU A 601 4.06 -30.02 -15.48
CA GLU A 601 4.51 -29.23 -16.62
C GLU A 601 5.74 -28.44 -16.18
N GLY A 602 6.92 -28.84 -16.64
CA GLY A 602 8.17 -28.11 -16.46
C GLY A 602 8.12 -26.73 -17.14
N THR A 603 9.06 -25.84 -16.79
CA THR A 603 9.18 -24.52 -17.41
C THR A 603 9.53 -24.55 -18.90
N GLY A 604 9.88 -25.72 -19.42
CA GLY A 604 10.39 -25.91 -20.78
C GLY A 604 11.80 -25.31 -20.95
N VAL A 605 12.33 -25.38 -22.18
CA VAL A 605 13.67 -24.86 -22.50
C VAL A 605 13.67 -23.35 -22.48
N THR A 606 14.49 -22.77 -21.62
CA THR A 606 14.70 -21.30 -21.51
C THR A 606 16.13 -20.93 -21.91
N ALA A 607 16.39 -19.64 -22.16
CA ALA A 607 17.75 -19.17 -22.44
C ALA A 607 18.70 -19.39 -21.26
N ALA A 608 18.19 -19.39 -20.02
CA ALA A 608 18.98 -19.65 -18.82
C ALA A 608 19.39 -21.12 -18.73
N THR A 609 18.45 -22.04 -18.97
CA THR A 609 18.71 -23.48 -18.93
C THR A 609 19.64 -23.93 -20.03
N SER A 610 19.54 -23.34 -21.25
CA SER A 610 20.46 -23.59 -22.33
C SER A 610 21.91 -23.15 -22.00
N LYS A 611 22.06 -21.99 -21.34
CA LYS A 611 23.39 -21.53 -20.85
C LYS A 611 23.94 -22.44 -19.76
N ALA A 612 23.10 -22.92 -18.87
CA ALA A 612 23.47 -23.87 -17.82
C ALA A 612 23.95 -25.18 -18.42
N ARG A 613 23.26 -25.74 -19.42
CA ARG A 613 23.70 -26.94 -20.16
C ARG A 613 25.02 -26.71 -20.87
N MET A 614 25.21 -25.56 -21.51
CA MET A 614 26.46 -25.21 -22.16
C MET A 614 27.65 -25.19 -21.18
N TRP A 615 27.43 -24.62 -19.99
CA TRP A 615 28.44 -24.61 -18.94
C TRP A 615 28.73 -26.01 -18.43
N LEU A 616 27.71 -26.83 -18.16
CA LEU A 616 27.84 -28.22 -17.70
C LEU A 616 28.59 -29.07 -18.74
N ALA A 617 28.28 -28.90 -20.02
CA ALA A 617 29.02 -29.62 -21.10
C ALA A 617 30.47 -29.22 -21.14
N LYS A 618 30.81 -27.92 -20.99
CA LYS A 618 32.21 -27.45 -20.90
C LYS A 618 32.90 -27.95 -19.63
N PHE A 619 32.17 -28.04 -18.52
CA PHE A 619 32.70 -28.57 -17.25
C PHE A 619 32.99 -30.05 -17.36
N SER A 620 32.04 -30.89 -17.86
CA SER A 620 32.21 -32.33 -18.07
C SER A 620 33.35 -32.61 -19.01
N MET A 621 33.60 -31.75 -20.01
CA MET A 621 34.73 -31.86 -20.90
C MET A 621 36.07 -31.57 -20.19
N ARG A 622 36.11 -30.66 -19.21
CA ARG A 622 37.32 -30.38 -18.40
C ARG A 622 37.62 -31.51 -17.41
N THR A 623 36.58 -32.13 -16.83
CA THR A 623 36.74 -33.26 -15.90
C THR A 623 36.96 -34.61 -16.56
N GLY A 624 36.88 -34.66 -17.91
CA GLY A 624 37.19 -35.89 -18.69
C GLY A 624 35.96 -36.81 -18.89
N ASP A 625 34.76 -36.39 -18.49
CA ASP A 625 33.52 -37.10 -18.75
C ASP A 625 32.93 -36.72 -20.12
N TYR A 626 33.55 -37.29 -21.16
CA TYR A 626 33.19 -36.98 -22.55
C TYR A 626 31.81 -37.51 -22.97
N MET A 627 31.29 -38.54 -22.29
CA MET A 627 29.99 -39.12 -22.62
C MET A 627 28.87 -38.16 -22.22
N THR A 628 28.91 -37.64 -21.00
CA THR A 628 27.95 -36.64 -20.53
C THR A 628 28.07 -35.32 -21.31
N ALA A 629 29.30 -34.88 -21.60
CA ALA A 629 29.53 -33.72 -22.45
C ALA A 629 28.92 -33.85 -23.85
N SER A 630 29.04 -35.03 -24.47
CA SER A 630 28.46 -35.33 -25.79
C SER A 630 26.95 -35.35 -25.78
N ARG A 631 26.34 -35.93 -24.74
CA ARG A 631 24.88 -35.94 -24.54
C ARG A 631 24.33 -34.53 -24.42
N LEU A 632 24.85 -33.74 -23.47
CA LEU A 632 24.42 -32.36 -23.23
C LEU A 632 24.59 -31.45 -24.45
N ALA A 633 25.70 -31.60 -25.18
CA ALA A 633 25.94 -30.84 -26.39
C ALA A 633 24.97 -31.21 -27.54
N SER A 634 24.56 -32.48 -27.63
CA SER A 634 23.58 -32.94 -28.62
C SER A 634 22.16 -32.43 -28.28
N GLU A 635 21.79 -32.43 -27.02
CA GLU A 635 20.53 -31.86 -26.53
C GLU A 635 20.45 -30.36 -26.88
N LEU A 636 21.52 -29.58 -26.63
CA LEU A 636 21.58 -28.16 -27.01
C LEU A 636 21.39 -27.92 -28.51
N CYS A 637 21.90 -28.83 -29.36
CA CYS A 637 21.70 -28.71 -30.81
C CYS A 637 20.21 -28.92 -31.20
N GLN A 638 19.45 -29.69 -30.43
CA GLN A 638 18.04 -29.95 -30.66
C GLN A 638 17.16 -28.78 -30.18
N ASP A 639 17.53 -28.12 -29.09
CA ASP A 639 16.79 -27.01 -28.47
C ASP A 639 16.75 -25.72 -29.33
N GLY A 640 17.63 -25.59 -30.30
CA GLY A 640 17.62 -24.45 -31.23
C GLY A 640 18.20 -23.14 -30.68
N VAL A 641 18.68 -23.14 -29.45
CA VAL A 641 19.32 -21.98 -28.81
C VAL A 641 20.85 -22.13 -28.87
N GLU A 642 21.56 -21.07 -29.26
CA GLU A 642 23.03 -21.05 -29.35
C GLU A 642 23.64 -22.21 -30.23
N VAL A 643 22.95 -22.58 -31.30
CA VAL A 643 23.24 -23.77 -32.13
C VAL A 643 24.65 -23.80 -32.68
N GLU A 644 25.23 -22.66 -33.04
CA GLU A 644 26.61 -22.60 -33.61
C GLU A 644 27.67 -22.91 -32.56
N GLU A 645 27.49 -22.43 -31.32
CA GLU A 645 28.40 -22.77 -30.23
C GLU A 645 28.23 -24.23 -29.81
N ALA A 646 27.03 -24.74 -29.76
CA ALA A 646 26.74 -26.14 -29.48
C ALA A 646 27.37 -27.08 -30.51
N LYS A 647 27.29 -26.78 -31.83
CA LYS A 647 27.94 -27.53 -32.89
C LYS A 647 29.47 -27.48 -32.78
N ALA A 648 30.02 -26.31 -32.40
CA ALA A 648 31.46 -26.22 -32.18
C ALA A 648 31.90 -27.12 -31.01
N LEU A 649 31.15 -27.13 -29.93
CA LEU A 649 31.40 -27.98 -28.76
C LEU A 649 31.28 -29.47 -29.09
N VAL A 650 30.28 -29.89 -29.85
CA VAL A 650 30.15 -31.29 -30.32
C VAL A 650 31.35 -31.74 -31.11
N ARG A 651 31.88 -30.90 -32.03
CA ARG A 651 33.10 -31.20 -32.81
C ARG A 651 34.32 -31.34 -31.89
N GLU A 652 34.45 -30.45 -30.90
CA GLU A 652 35.58 -30.50 -29.96
C GLU A 652 35.54 -31.72 -29.07
N VAL A 653 34.35 -32.06 -28.51
CA VAL A 653 34.13 -33.28 -27.70
C VAL A 653 34.46 -34.51 -28.51
N ARG A 654 33.98 -34.61 -29.78
CA ARG A 654 34.25 -35.73 -30.67
C ARG A 654 35.77 -35.86 -30.95
N SER A 655 36.45 -34.78 -31.27
CA SER A 655 37.91 -34.78 -31.47
C SER A 655 38.65 -35.25 -30.22
N ARG A 656 38.24 -34.91 -29.03
CA ARG A 656 38.86 -35.36 -27.77
C ARG A 656 38.54 -36.82 -27.47
N MET A 657 37.34 -37.30 -27.79
CA MET A 657 36.94 -38.71 -27.65
C MET A 657 37.77 -39.59 -28.60
N GLU A 658 38.01 -39.16 -29.84
CA GLU A 658 38.89 -39.82 -30.81
C GLU A 658 40.34 -39.85 -30.29
N ALA A 659 40.82 -38.76 -29.71
CA ALA A 659 42.18 -38.67 -29.15
C ALA A 659 42.41 -39.58 -27.93
N THR A 660 41.35 -39.86 -27.15
CA THR A 660 41.38 -40.74 -25.97
C THR A 660 41.02 -42.19 -26.28
N GLY A 661 40.73 -42.52 -27.55
CA GLY A 661 40.45 -43.89 -27.98
C GLY A 661 39.06 -44.44 -27.50
N MET A 662 38.17 -43.54 -27.11
CA MET A 662 36.79 -43.91 -26.70
C MET A 662 35.80 -44.04 -27.87
N LEU A 663 36.17 -43.57 -29.06
CA LEU A 663 35.46 -43.79 -30.32
C LEU A 663 36.36 -44.48 -31.29
N ASP A 664 35.89 -45.60 -31.89
CA ASP A 664 36.59 -46.20 -33.03
C ASP A 664 36.57 -45.19 -34.20
N PRO A 665 37.70 -45.00 -34.92
CA PRO A 665 37.78 -44.03 -36.00
C PRO A 665 36.93 -44.35 -37.24
N LEU A 666 36.01 -45.31 -37.16
CA LEU A 666 35.17 -45.82 -38.25
C LEU A 666 33.67 -45.92 -37.93
N SER A 667 33.13 -45.28 -36.86
CA SER A 667 31.71 -45.23 -36.62
C SER A 667 31.10 -43.85 -36.82
#